data_30c5b556b5d16045e553a379751090e0
#
_entry.id   30c5b556b5d16045e553a379751090e0
#
_cell.length_a   1.000
_cell.length_b   1.000
_cell.length_c   1.000
_cell.angle_alpha   90.00
_cell.angle_beta   90.00
_cell.angle_gamma   90.00
#
_symmetry.space_group_name_H-M   'P 1'
#
loop_
_entity.id
_entity.type
_entity.pdbx_description
1 polymer ?
#
loop_
_entity_poly.entity_id
_entity_poly.type
_entity_poly.pdbx_seq_one_letter_code
_entity_poly.pdbx_strand_id
1 'polypeptide(L)'
;SLAIPFRGFVLVSCFGSKRMKNTIRLCLVLHNHQPVGNFDHVIEQAYRDSYLPFLDVFEGYEHLRIGLHTSGPLMLWLASNHPEYLGRIRHLVASGRIEILGGPFYEPILTMLPSRDRIGQITKYTRWLQNEFHCAVSGMWMPERVWESQLTRDIVPAGMQYTILDDYHFQAAGCASSQLTNYFLTEDDGHVLRVFPGSERLRYLIPFAAPAETIDYCRSVAEKASGATLVFGDDGEKFGTWPNTKEHVYDRGWLRQFFDLLTFNRDWLITTTPSHAITETPPAGRIFLPDCSYREMTEWALPVERQSEYHTIVHELESDSRWPQIQKLVRGGFWRNFRIKYSEANEMYCRMLDISRRLEFARRSQADKNLLAKAEDHLYRGQCNCPYWHGAFGGIYLPHLRNATYRELIVADNLIEQANGRSGEWVDVTTEDYDKDLFPEVRLANDQMVAYFAPAKGGMLYELDLRDAEHNLLATIQRRPEEYHAKVRKGACDNTDSAASIHDRVVFKQSGLENCLAYDAFPRKSLMDHFYDDGVSVTDVRDGRAIERGDFTALPFDAKLRRTTGKIQVQMQRQGNAWGVPLTLTKGITLFSGSRALEITYVIDGLPPGMVFHFGIEFNFAGLPSGADDRYFYDAAGRRLGHLGTVQSIDDTDYLGLIDQWLGVNVQWTANRRSGLWTFPVETVSQSEGGFELVHQSVCVIPHWEVRGDAAGRWGVAMDLVITHEHSLAERQTYGRLIQDRQGQSYFGQPAAF
;
A
#
# COMPACT_ATOMS: atom_id res chain seq x y z
N SER A 1 13.81 -2.30 85.68
CA SER A 1 14.98 -3.14 85.43
C SER A 1 14.67 -4.63 85.53
N LEU A 2 14.46 -5.30 84.42
CA LEU A 2 14.44 -6.73 84.34
C LEU A 2 15.18 -7.10 83.06
N ALA A 3 16.35 -7.69 83.21
CA ALA A 3 17.17 -8.24 82.14
C ALA A 3 16.68 -9.67 81.83
N ILE A 4 16.46 -9.98 80.55
CA ILE A 4 16.19 -11.32 80.02
C ILE A 4 17.43 -11.74 79.17
N PRO A 5 18.02 -12.90 79.39
CA PRO A 5 19.23 -13.31 78.72
C PRO A 5 18.95 -13.87 77.31
N PHE A 6 19.68 -13.43 76.31
CA PHE A 6 19.74 -13.99 74.98
C PHE A 6 20.51 -15.33 74.98
N ARG A 7 19.85 -16.43 74.63
CA ARG A 7 20.49 -17.70 74.26
C ARG A 7 20.88 -17.64 72.75
N GLY A 8 22.17 -17.77 72.49
CA GLY A 8 22.69 -17.87 71.13
C GLY A 8 22.31 -19.21 70.50
N PHE A 9 21.71 -19.10 69.32
CA PHE A 9 21.59 -20.21 68.36
C PHE A 9 22.71 -20.10 67.35
N VAL A 10 23.61 -21.08 67.36
CA VAL A 10 24.62 -21.26 66.28
C VAL A 10 23.87 -21.96 65.13
N LEU A 11 23.58 -21.21 64.08
CA LEU A 11 23.10 -21.77 62.81
C LEU A 11 24.34 -22.11 61.97
N VAL A 12 24.62 -23.40 61.84
CA VAL A 12 25.55 -23.94 60.85
C VAL A 12 24.89 -23.79 59.50
N SER A 13 25.28 -22.79 58.70
CA SER A 13 24.83 -22.63 57.34
C SER A 13 25.62 -23.53 56.41
N CYS A 14 25.04 -24.69 56.10
CA CYS A 14 25.37 -25.40 54.86
C CYS A 14 24.54 -24.81 53.70
N PHE A 15 24.90 -23.63 53.23
CA PHE A 15 24.44 -23.15 51.94
C PHE A 15 25.50 -23.48 50.88
N GLY A 16 25.29 -24.64 50.22
CA GLY A 16 25.84 -24.84 48.90
C GLY A 16 25.25 -23.76 47.99
N SER A 17 26.06 -22.83 47.51
CA SER A 17 25.67 -21.83 46.53
C SER A 17 25.27 -22.56 45.24
N LYS A 18 23.98 -22.86 45.08
CA LYS A 18 23.41 -23.06 43.75
C LYS A 18 23.60 -21.73 43.00
N ARG A 19 24.60 -21.67 42.09
CA ARG A 19 24.65 -20.61 41.08
C ARG A 19 23.24 -20.54 40.48
N MET A 20 22.46 -19.48 40.74
CA MET A 20 21.25 -19.21 40.03
C MET A 20 21.64 -19.11 38.57
N LYS A 21 21.11 -20.00 37.72
CA LYS A 21 21.28 -19.90 36.27
C LYS A 21 20.71 -18.55 35.84
N ASN A 22 21.49 -17.78 35.07
CA ASN A 22 20.99 -16.53 34.46
C ASN A 22 19.90 -16.88 33.50
N THR A 23 18.65 -16.68 33.88
CA THR A 23 17.47 -16.96 33.03
C THR A 23 17.06 -15.73 32.25
N ILE A 24 16.62 -15.94 31.02
CA ILE A 24 15.98 -14.90 30.18
C ILE A 24 14.69 -15.43 29.57
N ARG A 25 13.85 -14.50 29.07
CA ARG A 25 12.62 -14.80 28.38
C ARG A 25 12.77 -14.49 26.89
N LEU A 26 12.14 -15.29 26.06
CA LEU A 26 12.02 -15.08 24.61
C LEU A 26 10.54 -15.04 24.22
N CYS A 27 10.08 -13.89 23.76
CA CYS A 27 8.79 -13.73 23.10
C CYS A 27 8.98 -13.92 21.60
N LEU A 28 8.41 -14.97 21.05
CA LEU A 28 8.31 -15.21 19.61
C LEU A 28 6.93 -14.69 19.15
N VAL A 29 6.90 -13.57 18.42
CA VAL A 29 5.68 -12.97 17.92
C VAL A 29 5.70 -13.02 16.40
N LEU A 30 4.72 -13.70 15.83
CA LEU A 30 4.53 -13.82 14.39
C LEU A 30 3.46 -12.84 13.92
N HIS A 31 3.74 -12.19 12.82
CA HIS A 31 2.81 -11.33 12.09
C HIS A 31 2.49 -11.94 10.74
N ASN A 32 1.25 -12.35 10.52
CA ASN A 32 0.76 -12.87 9.25
C ASN A 32 -0.09 -11.80 8.56
N HIS A 33 0.23 -11.45 7.32
CA HIS A 33 -0.48 -10.41 6.62
C HIS A 33 -0.72 -10.75 5.14
N GLN A 34 -1.96 -10.51 4.70
CA GLN A 34 -2.30 -10.48 3.27
C GLN A 34 -3.15 -9.23 3.04
N PRO A 35 -2.82 -8.41 2.01
CA PRO A 35 -3.50 -7.14 1.77
C PRO A 35 -4.90 -7.32 1.20
N VAL A 36 -5.72 -6.28 1.38
CA VAL A 36 -6.98 -6.15 0.64
C VAL A 36 -6.68 -6.11 -0.86
N GLY A 37 -7.39 -6.92 -1.63
CA GLY A 37 -7.20 -7.00 -3.09
C GLY A 37 -6.14 -7.98 -3.56
N ASN A 38 -5.50 -8.74 -2.65
CA ASN A 38 -4.62 -9.83 -3.07
C ASN A 38 -5.44 -11.00 -3.65
N PHE A 39 -4.79 -11.81 -4.47
CA PHE A 39 -5.44 -12.93 -5.16
C PHE A 39 -5.60 -14.13 -4.24
N ASP A 40 -6.76 -14.78 -4.28
CA ASP A 40 -7.06 -15.95 -3.45
C ASP A 40 -6.05 -17.10 -3.58
N HIS A 41 -5.57 -17.35 -4.80
CA HIS A 41 -4.57 -18.39 -5.02
C HIS A 41 -3.21 -18.06 -4.37
N VAL A 42 -2.86 -16.76 -4.25
CA VAL A 42 -1.64 -16.32 -3.55
C VAL A 42 -1.81 -16.53 -2.04
N ILE A 43 -2.97 -16.18 -1.50
CA ILE A 43 -3.30 -16.38 -0.09
C ILE A 43 -3.33 -17.87 0.25
N GLU A 44 -3.95 -18.70 -0.61
CA GLU A 44 -3.98 -20.15 -0.45
C GLU A 44 -2.56 -20.76 -0.51
N GLN A 45 -1.70 -20.26 -1.40
CA GLN A 45 -0.32 -20.69 -1.47
C GLN A 45 0.45 -20.35 -0.19
N ALA A 46 0.29 -19.12 0.33
CA ALA A 46 0.91 -18.70 1.59
C ALA A 46 0.41 -19.56 2.78
N TYR A 47 -0.88 -19.88 2.81
CA TYR A 47 -1.45 -20.79 3.80
C TYR A 47 -0.77 -22.15 3.78
N ARG A 48 -0.62 -22.77 2.59
CA ARG A 48 -0.02 -24.10 2.42
C ARG A 48 1.47 -24.14 2.63
N ASP A 49 2.16 -23.05 2.32
CA ASP A 49 3.62 -22.99 2.36
C ASP A 49 4.16 -22.51 3.70
N SER A 50 3.40 -21.68 4.42
CA SER A 50 3.86 -21.03 5.66
C SER A 50 2.94 -21.31 6.86
N TYR A 51 1.69 -20.87 6.82
CA TYR A 51 0.86 -20.82 8.04
C TYR A 51 0.48 -22.20 8.55
N LEU A 52 0.01 -23.10 7.69
CA LEU A 52 -0.35 -24.45 8.06
C LEU A 52 0.84 -25.29 8.53
N PRO A 53 1.96 -25.35 7.78
CA PRO A 53 3.12 -26.15 8.19
C PRO A 53 3.77 -25.64 9.49
N PHE A 54 3.74 -24.31 9.72
CA PHE A 54 4.21 -23.76 11.00
C PHE A 54 3.40 -24.30 12.17
N LEU A 55 2.07 -24.28 12.05
CA LEU A 55 1.17 -24.77 13.08
C LEU A 55 1.35 -26.28 13.31
N ASP A 56 1.51 -27.07 12.23
CA ASP A 56 1.76 -28.51 12.29
C ASP A 56 3.02 -28.87 13.09
N VAL A 57 4.09 -28.08 12.92
CA VAL A 57 5.31 -28.28 13.71
C VAL A 57 5.13 -27.79 15.13
N PHE A 58 4.54 -26.60 15.33
CA PHE A 58 4.39 -25.97 16.64
C PHE A 58 3.56 -26.81 17.62
N GLU A 59 2.50 -27.45 17.17
CA GLU A 59 1.63 -28.29 18.02
C GLU A 59 2.39 -29.41 18.71
N GLY A 60 3.45 -29.93 18.11
CA GLY A 60 4.30 -30.97 18.69
C GLY A 60 5.12 -30.56 19.91
N TYR A 61 5.17 -29.25 20.25
CA TYR A 61 6.00 -28.72 21.34
C TYR A 61 5.16 -28.04 22.44
N GLU A 62 4.56 -28.82 23.32
CA GLU A 62 3.57 -28.39 24.33
C GLU A 62 4.02 -27.24 25.24
N HIS A 63 5.34 -27.14 25.53
CA HIS A 63 5.88 -26.14 26.43
C HIS A 63 6.21 -24.79 25.75
N LEU A 64 6.22 -24.74 24.41
CA LEU A 64 6.47 -23.50 23.70
C LEU A 64 5.25 -22.57 23.73
N ARG A 65 5.51 -21.28 23.87
CA ARG A 65 4.53 -20.20 23.81
C ARG A 65 4.94 -19.17 22.80
N ILE A 66 3.95 -18.65 22.04
CA ILE A 66 4.15 -17.60 21.04
C ILE A 66 3.05 -16.53 21.13
N GLY A 67 3.35 -15.33 20.61
CA GLY A 67 2.34 -14.36 20.23
C GLY A 67 1.99 -14.53 18.74
N LEU A 68 0.75 -14.35 18.39
CA LEU A 68 0.29 -14.42 17.01
C LEU A 68 -0.58 -13.22 16.68
N HIS A 69 -0.15 -12.43 15.74
CA HIS A 69 -0.96 -11.45 15.03
C HIS A 69 -1.24 -11.97 13.61
N THR A 70 -2.47 -11.87 13.17
CA THR A 70 -2.87 -12.12 11.78
C THR A 70 -3.76 -10.97 11.35
N SER A 71 -3.53 -10.35 10.21
CA SER A 71 -4.33 -9.21 9.74
C SER A 71 -5.80 -9.58 9.51
N GLY A 72 -6.70 -8.63 9.69
CA GLY A 72 -8.13 -8.87 9.53
C GLY A 72 -8.55 -9.42 8.17
N PRO A 73 -8.02 -8.92 7.02
CA PRO A 73 -8.29 -9.52 5.71
C PRO A 73 -7.94 -11.00 5.65
N LEU A 74 -6.77 -11.37 6.13
CA LEU A 74 -6.33 -12.78 6.17
C LEU A 74 -7.19 -13.61 7.13
N MET A 75 -7.55 -13.06 8.31
CA MET A 75 -8.46 -13.75 9.25
C MET A 75 -9.83 -14.01 8.64
N LEU A 76 -10.41 -13.05 7.93
CA LEU A 76 -11.70 -13.23 7.26
C LEU A 76 -11.59 -14.30 6.16
N TRP A 77 -10.49 -14.30 5.41
CA TRP A 77 -10.24 -15.30 4.38
C TRP A 77 -10.09 -16.72 5.00
N LEU A 78 -9.30 -16.85 6.08
CA LEU A 78 -9.13 -18.11 6.81
C LEU A 78 -10.45 -18.60 7.42
N ALA A 79 -11.25 -17.71 7.97
CA ALA A 79 -12.57 -18.07 8.53
C ALA A 79 -13.52 -18.65 7.47
N SER A 80 -13.40 -18.16 6.23
CA SER A 80 -14.23 -18.61 5.12
C SER A 80 -13.72 -19.88 4.44
N ASN A 81 -12.38 -20.03 4.30
CA ASN A 81 -11.78 -21.10 3.51
C ASN A 81 -11.18 -22.24 4.36
N HIS A 82 -10.69 -21.93 5.58
CA HIS A 82 -10.01 -22.87 6.47
C HIS A 82 -10.47 -22.72 7.94
N PRO A 83 -11.77 -22.88 8.24
CA PRO A 83 -12.29 -22.72 9.61
C PRO A 83 -11.69 -23.74 10.60
N GLU A 84 -11.24 -24.90 10.12
CA GLU A 84 -10.53 -25.92 10.91
C GLU A 84 -9.19 -25.39 11.45
N TYR A 85 -8.46 -24.60 10.65
CA TYR A 85 -7.22 -23.96 11.08
C TYR A 85 -7.46 -22.99 12.25
N LEU A 86 -8.52 -22.16 12.17
CA LEU A 86 -8.90 -21.29 13.28
C LEU A 86 -9.34 -22.09 14.51
N GLY A 87 -9.99 -23.24 14.31
CA GLY A 87 -10.33 -24.17 15.39
C GLY A 87 -9.11 -24.67 16.17
N ARG A 88 -8.02 -25.00 15.44
CA ARG A 88 -6.73 -25.41 16.04
C ARG A 88 -6.10 -24.25 16.82
N ILE A 89 -6.06 -23.03 16.26
CA ILE A 89 -5.56 -21.84 16.96
C ILE A 89 -6.38 -21.59 18.24
N ARG A 90 -7.71 -21.70 18.18
CA ARG A 90 -8.58 -21.53 19.35
C ARG A 90 -8.23 -22.50 20.47
N HIS A 91 -7.91 -23.76 20.15
CA HIS A 91 -7.46 -24.75 21.13
C HIS A 91 -6.12 -24.34 21.78
N LEU A 92 -5.16 -23.84 20.99
CA LEU A 92 -3.87 -23.39 21.47
C LEU A 92 -3.96 -22.10 22.32
N VAL A 93 -4.90 -21.23 21.99
CA VAL A 93 -5.23 -20.03 22.79
C VAL A 93 -5.81 -20.47 24.15
N ALA A 94 -6.79 -21.37 24.16
CA ALA A 94 -7.41 -21.88 25.38
C ALA A 94 -6.41 -22.59 26.31
N SER A 95 -5.37 -23.23 25.75
CA SER A 95 -4.28 -23.86 26.52
C SER A 95 -3.18 -22.87 26.96
N GLY A 96 -3.29 -21.58 26.62
CA GLY A 96 -2.30 -20.53 26.95
C GLY A 96 -0.98 -20.65 26.17
N ARG A 97 -0.97 -21.39 25.06
CA ARG A 97 0.21 -21.55 24.20
C ARG A 97 0.33 -20.44 23.17
N ILE A 98 -0.78 -19.88 22.72
CA ILE A 98 -0.83 -18.73 21.81
C ILE A 98 -1.51 -17.56 22.51
N GLU A 99 -0.87 -16.41 22.51
CA GLU A 99 -1.49 -15.13 22.79
C GLU A 99 -1.87 -14.46 21.45
N ILE A 100 -3.16 -14.10 21.30
CA ILE A 100 -3.64 -13.35 20.14
C ILE A 100 -3.33 -11.86 20.35
N LEU A 101 -2.62 -11.27 19.40
CA LEU A 101 -2.41 -9.83 19.30
C LEU A 101 -3.48 -9.23 18.36
N GLY A 102 -4.06 -8.11 18.77
CA GLY A 102 -4.91 -7.29 17.93
C GLY A 102 -4.12 -6.30 17.08
N GLY A 103 -4.81 -5.28 16.62
CA GLY A 103 -4.30 -4.23 15.75
C GLY A 103 -5.44 -3.51 15.07
N PRO A 104 -5.20 -2.65 14.11
CA PRO A 104 -6.23 -2.14 13.23
C PRO A 104 -6.68 -3.24 12.25
N PHE A 105 -7.98 -3.29 11.94
CA PHE A 105 -8.58 -4.44 11.22
C PHE A 105 -7.94 -4.70 9.86
N TYR A 106 -7.74 -3.63 9.06
CA TYR A 106 -7.26 -3.74 7.67
C TYR A 106 -5.81 -3.27 7.49
N GLU A 107 -5.00 -3.31 8.55
CA GLU A 107 -3.57 -2.98 8.50
C GLU A 107 -3.25 -1.60 7.88
N PRO A 108 -3.93 -0.51 8.24
CA PRO A 108 -3.54 0.81 7.80
C PRO A 108 -2.27 1.29 8.51
N ILE A 109 -1.54 2.21 7.88
CA ILE A 109 -0.57 3.02 8.61
C ILE A 109 -1.34 3.97 9.52
N LEU A 110 -1.28 3.73 10.83
CA LEU A 110 -2.11 4.47 11.80
C LEU A 110 -1.88 5.98 11.73
N THR A 111 -0.66 6.42 11.46
CA THR A 111 -0.33 7.85 11.36
C THR A 111 -1.02 8.58 10.20
N MET A 112 -1.52 7.83 9.20
CA MET A 112 -2.31 8.39 8.09
C MET A 112 -3.77 8.67 8.46
N LEU A 113 -4.30 7.99 9.47
CA LEU A 113 -5.73 7.99 9.73
C LEU A 113 -6.14 9.13 10.68
N PRO A 114 -7.36 9.63 10.57
CA PRO A 114 -7.99 10.37 11.65
C PRO A 114 -8.16 9.50 12.91
N SER A 115 -8.12 10.13 14.10
CA SER A 115 -8.25 9.45 15.40
C SER A 115 -9.48 8.51 15.46
N ARG A 116 -10.64 8.98 14.97
CA ARG A 116 -11.88 8.17 14.94
C ARG A 116 -11.73 6.85 14.17
N ASP A 117 -11.02 6.86 13.02
CA ASP A 117 -10.82 5.70 12.18
C ASP A 117 -9.80 4.73 12.83
N ARG A 118 -8.73 5.27 13.46
CA ARG A 118 -7.76 4.47 14.24
C ARG A 118 -8.47 3.68 15.33
N ILE A 119 -9.22 4.39 16.19
CA ILE A 119 -9.97 3.77 17.31
C ILE A 119 -11.01 2.79 16.77
N GLY A 120 -11.72 3.17 15.70
CA GLY A 120 -12.75 2.34 15.09
C GLY A 120 -12.19 1.02 14.57
N GLN A 121 -11.10 1.05 13.82
CA GLN A 121 -10.46 -0.16 13.28
C GLN A 121 -9.90 -1.06 14.38
N ILE A 122 -9.21 -0.52 15.38
CA ILE A 122 -8.66 -1.28 16.50
C ILE A 122 -9.81 -1.93 17.30
N THR A 123 -10.84 -1.16 17.62
CA THR A 123 -12.00 -1.67 18.40
C THR A 123 -12.77 -2.74 17.63
N LYS A 124 -12.96 -2.54 16.30
CA LYS A 124 -13.64 -3.52 15.43
C LYS A 124 -12.89 -4.84 15.43
N TYR A 125 -11.57 -4.80 15.27
CA TYR A 125 -10.78 -6.03 15.20
C TYR A 125 -10.69 -6.72 16.55
N THR A 126 -10.48 -5.98 17.62
CA THR A 126 -10.49 -6.52 18.98
C THR A 126 -11.76 -7.29 19.28
N ARG A 127 -12.93 -6.74 18.94
CA ARG A 127 -14.23 -7.43 19.15
C ARG A 127 -14.34 -8.70 18.31
N TRP A 128 -13.90 -8.65 17.07
CA TRP A 128 -13.92 -9.82 16.19
C TRP A 128 -13.04 -10.94 16.76
N LEU A 129 -11.81 -10.63 17.18
CA LEU A 129 -10.87 -11.60 17.77
C LEU A 129 -11.39 -12.18 19.10
N GLN A 130 -11.98 -11.35 19.96
CA GLN A 130 -12.59 -11.81 21.22
C GLN A 130 -13.73 -12.78 20.98
N ASN A 131 -14.57 -12.52 19.98
CA ASN A 131 -15.67 -13.42 19.62
C ASN A 131 -15.17 -14.72 19.01
N GLU A 132 -14.14 -14.67 18.16
CA GLU A 132 -13.61 -15.85 17.47
C GLU A 132 -12.81 -16.75 18.39
N PHE A 133 -11.94 -16.20 19.23
CA PHE A 133 -11.00 -16.97 20.05
C PHE A 133 -11.37 -17.07 21.53
N HIS A 134 -12.43 -16.39 21.97
CA HIS A 134 -12.90 -16.34 23.36
C HIS A 134 -11.80 -15.97 24.36
N CYS A 135 -10.94 -15.01 24.01
CA CYS A 135 -9.79 -14.57 24.80
C CYS A 135 -9.78 -13.04 24.99
N ALA A 136 -9.01 -12.57 25.96
CA ALA A 136 -8.69 -11.16 26.07
C ALA A 136 -7.63 -10.77 25.02
N VAL A 137 -7.80 -9.61 24.41
CA VAL A 137 -6.85 -9.03 23.46
C VAL A 137 -6.38 -7.69 24.05
N SER A 138 -5.14 -7.63 24.48
CA SER A 138 -4.57 -6.45 25.17
C SER A 138 -3.32 -5.88 24.48
N GLY A 139 -2.67 -6.66 23.64
CA GLY A 139 -1.55 -6.26 22.83
C GLY A 139 -1.92 -6.04 21.37
N MET A 140 -1.16 -5.23 20.67
CA MET A 140 -1.36 -5.02 19.24
C MET A 140 -0.05 -5.07 18.46
N TRP A 141 -0.16 -5.50 17.20
CA TRP A 141 0.86 -5.28 16.21
C TRP A 141 0.75 -3.86 15.66
N MET A 142 1.89 -3.19 15.53
CA MET A 142 1.97 -1.86 14.91
C MET A 142 2.24 -2.04 13.41
N PRO A 143 1.30 -1.69 12.53
CA PRO A 143 1.49 -1.85 11.07
C PRO A 143 2.75 -1.15 10.60
N GLU A 144 3.60 -1.89 9.88
CA GLU A 144 4.92 -1.43 9.40
C GLU A 144 5.79 -0.79 10.47
N ARG A 145 5.48 -1.02 11.75
CA ARG A 145 6.15 -0.42 12.91
C ARG A 145 6.26 1.12 12.82
N VAL A 146 5.35 1.75 12.03
CA VAL A 146 5.33 3.21 11.87
C VAL A 146 4.78 3.85 13.13
N TRP A 147 5.63 4.62 13.78
CA TRP A 147 5.35 5.23 15.07
C TRP A 147 5.39 6.76 15.02
N GLU A 148 4.41 7.39 15.68
CA GLU A 148 4.39 8.77 16.14
C GLU A 148 3.88 8.78 17.59
N SER A 149 4.45 9.60 18.46
CA SER A 149 4.13 9.58 19.90
C SER A 149 2.65 9.79 20.20
N GLN A 150 1.97 10.62 19.41
CA GLN A 150 0.54 10.92 19.52
C GLN A 150 -0.38 9.69 19.37
N LEU A 151 0.12 8.57 18.82
CA LEU A 151 -0.69 7.35 18.65
C LEU A 151 -1.14 6.76 19.98
N THR A 152 -0.44 7.02 21.09
CA THR A 152 -0.85 6.53 22.42
C THR A 152 -2.23 7.05 22.82
N ARG A 153 -2.60 8.27 22.40
CA ARG A 153 -3.91 8.89 22.64
C ARG A 153 -5.09 8.13 22.05
N ASP A 154 -4.83 7.33 21.00
CA ASP A 154 -5.86 6.56 20.31
C ASP A 154 -5.77 5.07 20.66
N ILE A 155 -4.56 4.53 20.78
CA ILE A 155 -4.28 3.11 21.05
C ILE A 155 -4.75 2.72 22.46
N VAL A 156 -4.43 3.53 23.48
CA VAL A 156 -4.80 3.25 24.86
C VAL A 156 -6.31 3.33 25.07
N PRO A 157 -7.04 4.37 24.64
CA PRO A 157 -8.49 4.40 24.72
C PRO A 157 -9.18 3.31 23.88
N ALA A 158 -8.55 2.81 22.80
CA ALA A 158 -9.05 1.65 22.06
C ALA A 158 -8.90 0.32 22.81
N GLY A 159 -8.30 0.31 24.03
CA GLY A 159 -8.19 -0.84 24.91
C GLY A 159 -6.86 -1.58 24.86
N MET A 160 -5.90 -1.13 24.08
CA MET A 160 -4.58 -1.76 23.97
C MET A 160 -3.65 -1.31 25.10
N GLN A 161 -2.89 -2.24 25.65
CA GLN A 161 -1.99 -2.01 26.77
C GLN A 161 -0.52 -2.03 26.38
N TYR A 162 -0.18 -2.67 25.24
CA TYR A 162 1.17 -2.75 24.75
C TYR A 162 1.23 -2.90 23.22
N THR A 163 2.40 -2.55 22.66
CA THR A 163 2.77 -2.83 21.28
C THR A 163 4.24 -3.21 21.16
N ILE A 164 4.64 -3.71 19.98
CA ILE A 164 6.01 -4.07 19.64
C ILE A 164 6.50 -3.09 18.57
N LEU A 165 7.67 -2.49 18.80
CA LEU A 165 8.36 -1.63 17.86
C LEU A 165 9.78 -2.17 17.65
N ASP A 166 10.39 -1.83 16.51
CA ASP A 166 11.76 -2.25 16.21
C ASP A 166 12.75 -1.61 17.20
N ASP A 167 13.83 -2.30 17.57
CA ASP A 167 14.84 -1.79 18.49
C ASP A 167 15.55 -0.54 17.96
N TYR A 168 15.52 -0.33 16.64
CA TYR A 168 15.97 0.89 15.99
C TYR A 168 15.26 2.15 16.52
N HIS A 169 13.96 2.10 16.85
CA HIS A 169 13.25 3.23 17.46
C HIS A 169 13.87 3.66 18.79
N PHE A 170 14.23 2.66 19.62
CA PHE A 170 14.81 2.88 20.95
C PHE A 170 16.25 3.39 20.86
N GLN A 171 17.03 2.85 19.93
CA GLN A 171 18.39 3.33 19.65
C GLN A 171 18.35 4.77 19.13
N ALA A 172 17.39 5.11 18.27
CA ALA A 172 17.16 6.46 17.79
C ALA A 172 16.73 7.44 18.89
N ALA A 173 16.16 6.95 19.99
CA ALA A 173 15.87 7.71 21.20
C ALA A 173 17.08 7.79 22.18
N GLY A 174 18.23 7.24 21.81
CA GLY A 174 19.47 7.27 22.60
C GLY A 174 19.68 6.07 23.53
N CYS A 175 18.84 5.03 23.49
CA CYS A 175 19.07 3.82 24.28
C CYS A 175 20.26 3.02 23.72
N ALA A 176 21.14 2.59 24.60
CA ALA A 176 22.16 1.62 24.23
C ALA A 176 21.54 0.22 24.09
N SER A 177 22.05 -0.60 23.15
CA SER A 177 21.53 -1.96 22.93
C SER A 177 21.55 -2.83 24.19
N SER A 178 22.49 -2.57 25.13
CA SER A 178 22.54 -3.25 26.43
C SER A 178 21.41 -2.89 27.40
N GLN A 179 20.66 -1.84 27.14
CA GLN A 179 19.50 -1.40 27.92
C GLN A 179 18.17 -1.99 27.41
N LEU A 180 18.17 -2.55 26.18
CA LEU A 180 16.99 -3.12 25.53
C LEU A 180 16.71 -4.54 26.06
N THR A 181 16.54 -4.65 27.37
CA THR A 181 16.43 -5.93 28.09
C THR A 181 15.01 -6.23 28.55
N ASN A 182 14.08 -5.30 28.34
CA ASN A 182 12.67 -5.46 28.72
C ASN A 182 11.81 -4.39 28.00
N TYR A 183 10.48 -4.39 28.26
CA TYR A 183 9.60 -3.36 27.77
C TYR A 183 9.82 -2.02 28.49
N PHE A 184 9.46 -0.94 27.81
CA PHE A 184 9.49 0.44 28.33
C PHE A 184 8.07 0.99 28.45
N LEU A 185 7.94 2.09 29.22
CA LEU A 185 6.74 2.88 29.28
C LEU A 185 6.91 4.14 28.42
N THR A 186 6.00 4.38 27.50
CA THR A 186 5.86 5.66 26.80
C THR A 186 4.52 6.29 27.17
N GLU A 187 4.39 7.60 26.98
CA GLU A 187 3.18 8.32 27.39
C GLU A 187 2.97 9.53 26.48
N ASP A 188 1.71 9.86 26.22
CA ASP A 188 1.31 11.13 25.60
C ASP A 188 -0.08 11.48 26.11
N ASP A 189 -0.22 12.73 26.57
CA ASP A 189 -1.47 13.29 27.11
C ASP A 189 -2.11 12.43 28.23
N GLY A 190 -1.26 11.87 29.12
CA GLY A 190 -1.68 11.01 30.24
C GLY A 190 -1.99 9.57 29.87
N HIS A 191 -1.93 9.21 28.59
CA HIS A 191 -2.13 7.83 28.12
C HIS A 191 -0.81 7.06 28.13
N VAL A 192 -0.68 6.06 29.00
CA VAL A 192 0.53 5.26 29.16
C VAL A 192 0.42 3.95 28.38
N LEU A 193 1.38 3.69 27.51
CA LEU A 193 1.50 2.46 26.72
C LEU A 193 2.83 1.76 27.02
N ARG A 194 2.80 0.42 27.07
CA ARG A 194 4.02 -0.39 27.13
C ARG A 194 4.53 -0.64 25.73
N VAL A 195 5.82 -0.47 25.49
CA VAL A 195 6.46 -0.71 24.20
C VAL A 195 7.60 -1.70 24.35
N PHE A 196 7.55 -2.79 23.59
CA PHE A 196 8.60 -3.79 23.54
C PHE A 196 9.57 -3.49 22.41
N PRO A 197 10.90 -3.52 22.66
CA PRO A 197 11.90 -3.50 21.58
C PRO A 197 11.95 -4.86 20.89
N GLY A 198 11.48 -4.94 19.65
CA GLY A 198 11.68 -6.08 18.76
C GLY A 198 13.13 -6.10 18.28
N SER A 199 13.82 -7.20 18.48
CA SER A 199 15.25 -7.31 18.17
C SER A 199 15.50 -7.46 16.67
N GLU A 200 16.10 -6.46 16.03
CA GLU A 200 16.59 -6.55 14.65
C GLU A 200 17.54 -7.75 14.47
N ARG A 201 18.40 -8.01 15.45
CA ARG A 201 19.32 -9.17 15.39
C ARG A 201 18.58 -10.50 15.28
N LEU A 202 17.49 -10.69 16.03
CA LEU A 202 16.68 -11.91 15.95
C LEU A 202 15.95 -11.99 14.59
N ARG A 203 15.52 -10.86 14.02
CA ARG A 203 14.88 -10.80 12.69
C ARG A 203 15.78 -11.34 11.58
N TYR A 204 17.09 -11.09 11.66
CA TYR A 204 18.07 -11.58 10.69
C TYR A 204 18.59 -13.00 11.01
N LEU A 205 18.54 -13.44 12.27
CA LEU A 205 18.89 -14.82 12.62
C LEU A 205 17.77 -15.80 12.26
N ILE A 206 16.51 -15.46 12.54
CA ILE A 206 15.34 -16.34 12.39
C ILE A 206 14.60 -16.01 11.10
N PRO A 207 14.43 -16.97 10.16
CA PRO A 207 14.92 -18.35 10.15
C PRO A 207 16.20 -18.54 9.30
N PHE A 208 17.00 -17.51 9.02
CA PHE A 208 18.04 -17.52 7.98
C PHE A 208 19.38 -18.08 8.45
N ALA A 209 19.75 -17.85 9.71
CA ALA A 209 20.99 -18.39 10.29
C ALA A 209 20.80 -19.78 10.89
N ALA A 210 21.88 -20.46 11.22
CA ALA A 210 21.78 -21.74 11.91
C ALA A 210 21.08 -21.57 13.27
N PRO A 211 20.17 -22.47 13.68
CA PRO A 211 19.41 -22.34 14.93
C PRO A 211 20.28 -22.14 16.16
N ALA A 212 21.47 -22.74 16.18
CA ALA A 212 22.46 -22.59 17.28
C ALA A 212 22.91 -21.14 17.49
N GLU A 213 23.05 -20.35 16.41
CA GLU A 213 23.45 -18.95 16.51
C GLU A 213 22.44 -18.10 17.29
N THR A 214 21.13 -18.39 17.12
CA THR A 214 20.08 -17.75 17.91
C THR A 214 20.23 -18.09 19.39
N ILE A 215 20.52 -19.35 19.73
CA ILE A 215 20.74 -19.78 21.11
C ILE A 215 21.99 -19.11 21.70
N ASP A 216 23.09 -19.02 20.93
CA ASP A 216 24.34 -18.38 21.38
C ASP A 216 24.13 -16.88 21.61
N TYR A 217 23.36 -16.20 20.73
CA TYR A 217 22.98 -14.81 20.97
C TYR A 217 22.16 -14.67 22.27
N CYS A 218 21.13 -15.49 22.47
CA CYS A 218 20.34 -15.50 23.70
C CYS A 218 21.21 -15.75 24.93
N ARG A 219 22.18 -16.67 24.85
CA ARG A 219 23.13 -16.96 25.92
C ARG A 219 24.01 -15.74 26.26
N SER A 220 24.50 -15.06 25.22
CA SER A 220 25.31 -13.85 25.41
C SER A 220 24.55 -12.72 26.11
N VAL A 221 23.22 -12.66 25.90
CA VAL A 221 22.34 -11.71 26.62
C VAL A 221 22.10 -12.18 28.07
N ALA A 222 21.85 -13.47 28.29
CA ALA A 222 21.64 -14.03 29.63
C ALA A 222 22.84 -13.80 30.55
N GLU A 223 24.06 -13.90 30.02
CA GLU A 223 25.32 -13.65 30.77
C GLU A 223 25.45 -12.20 31.23
N LYS A 224 24.92 -11.24 30.46
CA LYS A 224 25.02 -9.79 30.70
C LYS A 224 23.83 -9.22 31.47
N ALA A 225 22.63 -9.77 31.25
CA ALA A 225 21.34 -9.25 31.74
C ALA A 225 20.42 -10.39 32.16
N SER A 226 20.62 -10.94 33.36
CA SER A 226 19.72 -11.94 33.93
C SER A 226 18.31 -11.35 34.09
N GLY A 227 17.27 -12.11 33.72
CA GLY A 227 15.88 -11.68 33.77
C GLY A 227 15.43 -10.89 32.53
N ALA A 228 16.29 -10.70 31.52
CA ALA A 228 15.94 -10.01 30.29
C ALA A 228 14.80 -10.70 29.54
N THR A 229 13.99 -9.91 28.84
CA THR A 229 12.97 -10.34 27.86
C THR A 229 13.39 -9.88 26.49
N LEU A 230 13.71 -10.81 25.61
CA LEU A 230 13.94 -10.57 24.18
C LEU A 230 12.67 -10.79 23.40
N VAL A 231 12.45 -9.98 22.37
CA VAL A 231 11.29 -10.12 21.47
C VAL A 231 11.78 -10.31 20.03
N PHE A 232 11.40 -11.44 19.43
CA PHE A 232 11.32 -11.60 18.00
C PHE A 232 9.91 -11.17 17.59
N GLY A 233 9.79 -10.15 16.74
CA GLY A 233 8.51 -9.70 16.18
C GLY A 233 8.71 -9.48 14.69
N ASP A 234 8.17 -10.38 13.84
CA ASP A 234 8.38 -10.30 12.40
C ASP A 234 7.37 -11.15 11.61
N ASP A 235 7.46 -11.06 10.26
CA ASP A 235 6.55 -11.70 9.31
C ASP A 235 6.58 -13.22 9.43
N GLY A 236 5.40 -13.82 9.54
CA GLY A 236 5.24 -15.27 9.51
C GLY A 236 5.52 -15.85 8.12
N GLU A 237 5.37 -15.06 7.09
CA GLU A 237 5.67 -15.40 5.69
C GLU A 237 7.12 -15.82 5.47
N LYS A 238 8.05 -15.38 6.33
CA LYS A 238 9.45 -15.86 6.36
C LYS A 238 9.58 -17.37 6.52
N PHE A 239 8.59 -18.00 7.15
CA PHE A 239 8.61 -19.43 7.42
C PHE A 239 7.99 -20.27 6.29
N GLY A 240 8.12 -19.84 5.03
CA GLY A 240 7.73 -20.68 3.90
C GLY A 240 7.30 -19.94 2.64
N THR A 241 6.83 -18.71 2.71
CA THR A 241 6.38 -17.96 1.54
C THR A 241 7.54 -17.23 0.84
N TRP A 242 8.52 -16.74 1.62
CA TRP A 242 9.68 -16.09 1.02
C TRP A 242 10.51 -17.07 0.19
N PRO A 243 11.20 -16.60 -0.87
CA PRO A 243 11.92 -17.49 -1.78
C PRO A 243 12.88 -18.46 -1.07
N ASN A 244 12.77 -19.74 -1.39
CA ASN A 244 13.56 -20.85 -0.85
C ASN A 244 13.36 -21.15 0.65
N THR A 245 12.49 -20.42 1.35
CA THR A 245 12.32 -20.61 2.80
C THR A 245 11.49 -21.84 3.14
N LYS A 246 10.55 -22.27 2.29
CA LYS A 246 9.76 -23.48 2.52
C LYS A 246 10.66 -24.72 2.63
N GLU A 247 11.55 -24.92 1.65
CA GLU A 247 12.50 -26.02 1.66
C GLU A 247 13.43 -25.94 2.87
N HIS A 248 13.98 -24.73 3.14
CA HIS A 248 14.88 -24.51 4.26
C HIS A 248 14.23 -24.79 5.62
N VAL A 249 13.05 -24.23 5.84
CA VAL A 249 12.37 -24.25 7.14
C VAL A 249 11.75 -25.60 7.44
N TYR A 250 11.10 -26.23 6.46
CA TYR A 250 10.34 -27.47 6.66
C TYR A 250 11.06 -28.70 6.15
N ASP A 251 11.50 -28.75 4.88
CA ASP A 251 12.06 -29.95 4.28
C ASP A 251 13.44 -30.27 4.84
N ARG A 252 14.30 -29.23 5.03
CA ARG A 252 15.62 -29.36 5.69
C ARG A 252 15.50 -29.33 7.22
N GLY A 253 14.30 -29.03 7.78
CA GLY A 253 13.97 -29.19 9.18
C GLY A 253 14.49 -28.07 10.10
N TRP A 254 14.78 -26.86 9.59
CA TRP A 254 15.28 -25.74 10.38
C TRP A 254 14.37 -25.44 11.59
N LEU A 255 13.05 -25.37 11.40
CA LEU A 255 12.08 -25.03 12.45
C LEU A 255 12.06 -26.09 13.55
N ARG A 256 12.11 -27.38 13.21
CA ARG A 256 12.19 -28.47 14.20
C ARG A 256 13.47 -28.39 15.01
N GLN A 257 14.62 -28.18 14.36
CA GLN A 257 15.91 -28.02 15.03
C GLN A 257 15.89 -26.81 15.98
N PHE A 258 15.29 -25.71 15.57
CA PHE A 258 15.15 -24.51 16.40
C PHE A 258 14.30 -24.79 17.65
N PHE A 259 13.14 -25.43 17.49
CA PHE A 259 12.26 -25.78 18.60
C PHE A 259 12.87 -26.86 19.52
N ASP A 260 13.64 -27.79 18.96
CA ASP A 260 14.41 -28.76 19.77
C ASP A 260 15.45 -28.06 20.65
N LEU A 261 16.17 -27.09 20.09
CA LEU A 261 17.15 -26.31 20.83
C LEU A 261 16.50 -25.43 21.91
N LEU A 262 15.35 -24.82 21.63
CA LEU A 262 14.58 -24.10 22.66
C LEU A 262 14.14 -25.06 23.78
N THR A 263 13.70 -26.26 23.43
CA THR A 263 13.34 -27.32 24.38
C THR A 263 14.51 -27.74 25.25
N PHE A 264 15.66 -27.99 24.64
CA PHE A 264 16.87 -28.40 25.34
C PHE A 264 17.36 -27.32 26.33
N ASN A 265 17.18 -26.04 25.99
CA ASN A 265 17.66 -24.90 26.80
C ASN A 265 16.58 -24.30 27.71
N ARG A 266 15.41 -24.91 27.84
CA ARG A 266 14.23 -24.37 28.56
C ARG A 266 14.45 -24.07 30.05
N ASP A 267 15.51 -24.55 30.65
CA ASP A 267 15.87 -24.31 32.04
C ASP A 267 16.45 -22.92 32.29
N TRP A 268 16.88 -22.23 31.23
CA TRP A 268 17.40 -20.87 31.29
C TRP A 268 16.86 -19.92 30.20
N LEU A 269 16.38 -20.46 29.07
CA LEU A 269 15.76 -19.72 27.97
C LEU A 269 14.28 -20.09 27.90
N ILE A 270 13.43 -19.25 28.50
CA ILE A 270 12.01 -19.51 28.68
C ILE A 270 11.23 -18.84 27.57
N THR A 271 10.51 -19.61 26.73
CA THR A 271 9.55 -19.02 25.79
C THR A 271 8.32 -18.54 26.52
N THR A 272 7.85 -17.33 26.22
CA THR A 272 6.72 -16.69 26.88
C THR A 272 5.94 -15.80 25.93
N THR A 273 4.77 -15.34 26.33
CA THR A 273 4.00 -14.34 25.59
C THR A 273 4.24 -12.93 26.15
N PRO A 274 4.04 -11.87 25.35
CA PRO A 274 4.24 -10.51 25.83
C PRO A 274 3.41 -10.13 27.05
N SER A 275 2.13 -10.48 27.11
CA SER A 275 1.28 -10.24 28.30
C SER A 275 1.83 -10.91 29.54
N HIS A 276 2.28 -12.16 29.41
CA HIS A 276 2.85 -12.89 30.54
C HIS A 276 4.17 -12.27 31.00
N ALA A 277 5.03 -11.84 30.05
CA ALA A 277 6.27 -11.13 30.37
C ALA A 277 6.01 -9.83 31.16
N ILE A 278 4.95 -9.07 30.83
CA ILE A 278 4.54 -7.86 31.56
C ILE A 278 4.19 -8.18 33.03
N THR A 279 3.58 -9.32 33.30
CA THR A 279 3.21 -9.68 34.68
C THR A 279 4.39 -10.14 35.53
N GLU A 280 5.45 -10.64 34.89
CA GLU A 280 6.60 -11.22 35.58
C GLU A 280 7.81 -10.27 35.73
N THR A 281 7.84 -9.21 34.91
CA THR A 281 9.02 -8.31 34.85
C THR A 281 8.58 -6.85 34.98
N PRO A 282 9.36 -6.02 35.67
CA PRO A 282 9.11 -4.57 35.67
C PRO A 282 9.54 -3.94 34.34
N PRO A 283 9.05 -2.73 34.00
CA PRO A 283 9.54 -1.98 32.86
C PRO A 283 11.04 -1.65 33.03
N ALA A 284 11.79 -1.65 31.93
CA ALA A 284 13.18 -1.23 31.91
C ALA A 284 13.35 0.28 32.21
N GLY A 285 12.32 1.05 31.96
CA GLY A 285 12.29 2.48 32.20
C GLY A 285 11.16 3.17 31.45
N ARG A 286 11.26 4.50 31.39
CA ARG A 286 10.39 5.35 30.57
C ARG A 286 11.17 5.84 29.36
N ILE A 287 10.50 5.93 28.20
CA ILE A 287 11.13 6.36 26.95
C ILE A 287 10.13 7.18 26.12
N PHE A 288 10.64 8.18 25.41
CA PHE A 288 9.90 8.91 24.38
C PHE A 288 10.56 8.65 23.04
N LEU A 289 9.85 7.91 22.18
CA LEU A 289 10.36 7.48 20.89
C LEU A 289 10.10 8.57 19.84
N PRO A 290 11.08 8.85 18.97
CA PRO A 290 10.85 9.76 17.83
C PRO A 290 9.95 9.14 16.79
N ASP A 291 9.45 9.95 15.85
CA ASP A 291 8.80 9.48 14.64
C ASP A 291 9.76 8.58 13.88
N CYS A 292 9.38 7.32 13.67
CA CYS A 292 10.29 6.29 13.14
C CYS A 292 9.51 5.09 12.58
N SER A 293 10.23 4.22 11.87
CA SER A 293 9.86 2.87 11.53
C SER A 293 11.12 1.97 11.61
N TYR A 294 11.09 0.74 11.10
CA TYR A 294 12.29 -0.08 10.99
C TYR A 294 13.27 0.55 9.98
N ARG A 295 14.54 0.18 10.06
CA ARG A 295 15.63 0.85 9.33
C ARG A 295 15.37 0.91 7.83
N GLU A 296 15.09 -0.22 7.20
CA GLU A 296 14.90 -0.36 5.76
C GLU A 296 13.75 0.54 5.25
N MET A 297 12.66 0.63 6.01
CA MET A 297 11.54 1.53 5.71
C MET A 297 12.00 3.00 5.67
N THR A 298 12.88 3.40 6.59
CA THR A 298 13.37 4.80 6.62
C THR A 298 14.27 5.11 5.42
N GLU A 299 14.99 4.13 4.91
CA GLU A 299 15.81 4.25 3.70
C GLU A 299 14.93 4.38 2.45
N TRP A 300 13.93 3.51 2.30
CA TRP A 300 12.99 3.55 1.17
C TRP A 300 12.16 4.83 1.10
N ALA A 301 11.89 5.45 2.24
CA ALA A 301 11.15 6.71 2.33
C ALA A 301 11.95 7.93 1.84
N LEU A 302 13.26 7.80 1.61
CA LEU A 302 14.08 8.88 1.05
C LEU A 302 13.78 9.08 -0.45
N PRO A 303 13.87 10.33 -0.98
CA PRO A 303 13.97 10.56 -2.41
C PRO A 303 15.15 9.78 -3.00
N VAL A 304 15.05 9.39 -4.27
CA VAL A 304 15.99 8.42 -4.89
C VAL A 304 17.44 8.89 -4.83
N GLU A 305 17.70 10.17 -5.12
CA GLU A 305 19.05 10.74 -5.06
C GLU A 305 19.62 10.68 -3.64
N ARG A 306 18.79 10.98 -2.64
CA ARG A 306 19.18 10.90 -1.22
C ARG A 306 19.34 9.48 -0.74
N GLN A 307 18.55 8.55 -1.24
CA GLN A 307 18.67 7.13 -0.94
C GLN A 307 20.01 6.59 -1.48
N SER A 308 20.40 6.96 -2.70
CA SER A 308 21.67 6.57 -3.30
C SER A 308 22.86 7.16 -2.55
N GLU A 309 22.80 8.44 -2.15
CA GLU A 309 23.81 9.09 -1.31
C GLU A 309 23.92 8.41 0.06
N TYR A 310 22.78 8.12 0.68
CA TYR A 310 22.70 7.43 1.97
C TYR A 310 23.42 6.07 1.91
N HIS A 311 23.12 5.24 0.92
CA HIS A 311 23.75 3.94 0.75
C HIS A 311 25.26 4.07 0.51
N THR A 312 25.70 5.04 -0.30
CA THR A 312 27.14 5.29 -0.55
C THR A 312 27.86 5.65 0.74
N ILE A 313 27.32 6.61 1.51
CA ILE A 313 27.91 7.07 2.76
C ILE A 313 27.94 5.96 3.82
N VAL A 314 26.83 5.23 3.95
CA VAL A 314 26.74 4.09 4.90
C VAL A 314 27.79 3.05 4.57
N HIS A 315 27.91 2.66 3.29
CA HIS A 315 28.89 1.66 2.86
C HIS A 315 30.33 2.11 3.11
N GLU A 316 30.66 3.39 2.89
CA GLU A 316 31.98 3.94 3.22
C GLU A 316 32.25 3.91 4.74
N LEU A 317 31.26 4.25 5.55
CA LEU A 317 31.38 4.30 7.00
C LEU A 317 31.41 2.92 7.67
N GLU A 318 30.91 1.87 7.04
CA GLU A 318 30.96 0.50 7.57
C GLU A 318 32.38 0.02 7.85
N SER A 319 33.37 0.51 7.11
CA SER A 319 34.78 0.21 7.33
C SER A 319 35.42 1.00 8.49
N ASP A 320 34.75 2.04 9.03
CA ASP A 320 35.26 2.83 10.15
C ASP A 320 35.09 2.05 11.49
N SER A 321 36.12 1.99 12.30
CA SER A 321 36.08 1.30 13.61
C SER A 321 35.00 1.85 14.55
N ARG A 322 34.51 3.07 14.33
CA ARG A 322 33.43 3.72 15.08
C ARG A 322 32.06 3.41 14.54
N TRP A 323 31.95 2.68 13.44
CA TRP A 323 30.65 2.36 12.81
C TRP A 323 29.60 1.85 13.81
N PRO A 324 29.90 0.94 14.76
CA PRO A 324 28.93 0.50 15.76
C PRO A 324 28.33 1.62 16.63
N GLN A 325 28.96 2.78 16.65
CA GLN A 325 28.47 3.98 17.34
C GLN A 325 27.78 4.94 16.37
N ILE A 326 28.35 5.15 15.18
CA ILE A 326 27.87 6.06 14.16
C ILE A 326 26.50 5.59 13.63
N GLN A 327 26.34 4.30 13.31
CA GLN A 327 25.10 3.74 12.76
C GLN A 327 23.85 4.04 13.60
N LYS A 328 24.01 4.20 14.91
CA LYS A 328 22.91 4.54 15.82
C LYS A 328 22.41 5.98 15.68
N LEU A 329 23.23 6.84 15.09
CA LEU A 329 22.92 8.25 14.85
C LEU A 329 22.50 8.52 13.41
N VAL A 330 22.74 7.56 12.50
CA VAL A 330 22.36 7.64 11.08
C VAL A 330 20.89 7.33 10.96
N ARG A 331 20.14 8.24 10.34
CA ARG A 331 18.70 8.09 10.12
C ARG A 331 18.37 8.31 8.65
N GLY A 332 17.45 7.51 8.15
CA GLY A 332 16.80 7.71 6.86
C GLY A 332 15.66 8.75 6.92
N GLY A 333 14.71 8.62 6.02
CA GLY A 333 13.49 9.42 5.98
C GLY A 333 12.43 8.93 6.97
N PHE A 334 11.23 9.48 6.82
CA PHE A 334 10.06 9.08 7.60
C PHE A 334 8.95 8.62 6.66
N TRP A 335 8.10 7.71 7.10
CA TRP A 335 7.08 7.08 6.25
C TRP A 335 6.22 8.08 5.46
N ARG A 336 5.87 9.23 6.03
CA ARG A 336 5.09 10.26 5.35
C ARG A 336 5.74 10.78 4.06
N ASN A 337 7.06 10.61 3.89
CA ASN A 337 7.78 10.99 2.67
C ASN A 337 7.36 10.17 1.44
N PHE A 338 6.77 8.98 1.61
CA PHE A 338 6.21 8.24 0.49
C PHE A 338 5.11 9.02 -0.24
N ARG A 339 4.38 9.87 0.45
CA ARG A 339 3.38 10.76 -0.15
C ARG A 339 3.99 11.90 -0.98
N ILE A 340 5.27 12.21 -0.77
CA ILE A 340 6.04 13.17 -1.55
C ILE A 340 6.73 12.44 -2.70
N LYS A 341 7.34 11.29 -2.42
CA LYS A 341 8.02 10.45 -3.40
C LYS A 341 7.06 9.94 -4.49
N TYR A 342 5.81 9.63 -4.10
CA TYR A 342 4.73 9.14 -4.99
C TYR A 342 3.51 10.05 -4.86
N SER A 343 3.32 10.94 -5.83
CA SER A 343 2.15 11.84 -5.88
C SER A 343 0.83 11.06 -5.86
N GLU A 344 0.80 9.89 -6.49
CA GLU A 344 -0.36 9.01 -6.55
C GLU A 344 -0.71 8.41 -5.17
N ALA A 345 0.29 8.20 -4.31
CA ALA A 345 0.03 7.83 -2.91
C ALA A 345 -0.65 8.97 -2.14
N ASN A 346 -0.28 10.24 -2.44
CA ASN A 346 -0.95 11.39 -1.86
C ASN A 346 -2.38 11.55 -2.38
N GLU A 347 -2.62 11.32 -3.68
CA GLU A 347 -3.97 11.34 -4.27
C GLU A 347 -4.88 10.32 -3.57
N MET A 348 -4.47 9.05 -3.47
CA MET A 348 -5.23 8.00 -2.74
C MET A 348 -5.46 8.37 -1.28
N TYR A 349 -4.43 8.88 -0.60
CA TYR A 349 -4.52 9.32 0.80
C TYR A 349 -5.56 10.45 0.97
N CYS A 350 -5.53 11.46 0.12
CA CYS A 350 -6.45 12.58 0.17
C CYS A 350 -7.88 12.15 -0.17
N ARG A 351 -8.04 11.24 -1.12
CA ARG A 351 -9.34 10.62 -1.45
C ARG A 351 -9.90 9.86 -0.25
N MET A 352 -9.09 9.06 0.41
CA MET A 352 -9.46 8.34 1.63
C MET A 352 -9.89 9.29 2.75
N LEU A 353 -9.15 10.38 2.96
CA LEU A 353 -9.51 11.39 3.96
C LEU A 353 -10.83 12.11 3.64
N ASP A 354 -11.10 12.41 2.37
CA ASP A 354 -12.36 13.02 1.94
C ASP A 354 -13.54 12.09 2.25
N ILE A 355 -13.43 10.80 1.91
CA ILE A 355 -14.47 9.80 2.25
C ILE A 355 -14.67 9.71 3.77
N SER A 356 -13.60 9.65 4.55
CA SER A 356 -13.68 9.62 6.03
C SER A 356 -14.38 10.87 6.58
N ARG A 357 -14.07 12.06 6.06
CA ARG A 357 -14.72 13.33 6.45
C ARG A 357 -16.19 13.33 6.08
N ARG A 358 -16.56 12.91 4.87
CA ARG A 358 -17.94 12.87 4.39
C ARG A 358 -18.79 11.86 5.13
N LEU A 359 -18.21 10.69 5.47
CA LEU A 359 -18.87 9.70 6.32
C LEU A 359 -19.19 10.28 7.72
N GLU A 360 -18.24 10.97 8.34
CA GLU A 360 -18.46 11.60 9.64
C GLU A 360 -19.51 12.72 9.58
N PHE A 361 -19.51 13.50 8.50
CA PHE A 361 -20.54 14.51 8.27
C PHE A 361 -21.93 13.88 8.11
N ALA A 362 -22.05 12.82 7.32
CA ALA A 362 -23.32 12.09 7.10
C ALA A 362 -23.85 11.46 8.41
N ARG A 363 -22.98 11.00 9.30
CA ARG A 363 -23.36 10.49 10.64
C ARG A 363 -24.04 11.52 11.53
N ARG A 364 -23.69 12.80 11.36
CA ARG A 364 -24.30 13.91 12.12
C ARG A 364 -25.64 14.35 11.55
N SER A 365 -25.98 13.87 10.37
CA SER A 365 -27.28 14.12 9.72
C SER A 365 -28.27 12.98 10.01
N GLN A 366 -29.47 13.03 9.38
CA GLN A 366 -30.48 11.98 9.45
C GLN A 366 -30.27 10.86 8.40
N ALA A 367 -29.03 10.65 7.93
CA ALA A 367 -28.71 9.66 6.93
C ALA A 367 -28.93 8.23 7.42
N ASP A 368 -29.11 7.27 6.50
CA ASP A 368 -29.34 5.86 6.82
C ASP A 368 -28.11 5.24 7.51
N LYS A 369 -28.27 4.88 8.79
CA LYS A 369 -27.21 4.33 9.63
C LYS A 369 -26.68 2.97 9.14
N ASN A 370 -27.50 2.15 8.52
CA ASN A 370 -27.08 0.84 8.03
C ASN A 370 -26.17 1.00 6.78
N LEU A 371 -26.53 1.92 5.88
CA LEU A 371 -25.68 2.25 4.74
C LEU A 371 -24.37 2.88 5.20
N LEU A 372 -24.40 3.78 6.21
CA LEU A 372 -23.18 4.38 6.77
C LEU A 372 -22.29 3.35 7.46
N ALA A 373 -22.82 2.34 8.11
CA ALA A 373 -22.03 1.25 8.70
C ALA A 373 -21.34 0.40 7.64
N LYS A 374 -21.99 0.14 6.51
CA LYS A 374 -21.37 -0.50 5.34
C LYS A 374 -20.30 0.38 4.71
N ALA A 375 -20.58 1.67 4.54
CA ALA A 375 -19.62 2.64 4.01
C ALA A 375 -18.35 2.72 4.87
N GLU A 376 -18.49 2.61 6.19
CA GLU A 376 -17.35 2.55 7.12
C GLU A 376 -16.49 1.32 6.90
N ASP A 377 -17.08 0.15 6.69
CA ASP A 377 -16.32 -1.08 6.43
C ASP A 377 -15.51 -0.95 5.13
N HIS A 378 -16.12 -0.45 4.06
CA HIS A 378 -15.45 -0.19 2.80
C HIS A 378 -14.36 0.89 2.93
N LEU A 379 -14.61 1.99 3.66
CA LEU A 379 -13.58 2.98 3.98
C LEU A 379 -12.39 2.31 4.67
N TYR A 380 -12.62 1.48 5.68
CA TYR A 380 -11.56 0.81 6.42
C TYR A 380 -10.74 -0.15 5.54
N ARG A 381 -11.37 -0.85 4.59
CA ARG A 381 -10.68 -1.65 3.58
C ARG A 381 -9.80 -0.79 2.67
N GLY A 382 -10.31 0.35 2.22
CA GLY A 382 -9.57 1.33 1.42
C GLY A 382 -8.42 2.01 2.18
N GLN A 383 -8.29 1.80 3.49
CA GLN A 383 -7.20 2.27 4.34
C GLN A 383 -6.05 1.26 4.47
N CYS A 384 -6.15 0.05 3.88
CA CYS A 384 -5.07 -0.95 3.88
C CYS A 384 -3.76 -0.34 3.34
N ASN A 385 -2.66 -0.54 4.05
CA ASN A 385 -1.42 0.21 3.84
C ASN A 385 -0.70 -0.09 2.52
N CYS A 386 -0.75 -1.33 2.03
CA CYS A 386 0.16 -1.82 1.00
C CYS A 386 0.27 -0.95 -0.27
N PRO A 387 -0.80 -0.38 -0.85
CA PRO A 387 -0.68 0.45 -2.04
C PRO A 387 -0.22 1.90 -1.78
N TYR A 388 0.01 2.32 -0.53
CA TYR A 388 0.38 3.70 -0.21
C TYR A 388 1.88 3.95 -0.13
N TRP A 389 2.71 2.92 -0.34
CA TRP A 389 4.17 3.01 -0.27
C TRP A 389 4.84 1.94 -1.13
N HIS A 390 6.16 1.97 -1.21
CA HIS A 390 6.97 0.98 -1.94
C HIS A 390 8.30 0.74 -1.24
N GLY A 391 8.71 -0.52 -1.23
CA GLY A 391 9.98 -1.00 -0.68
C GLY A 391 10.41 -2.29 -1.35
N ALA A 392 10.75 -3.31 -0.58
CA ALA A 392 11.08 -4.64 -1.10
C ALA A 392 9.87 -5.40 -1.67
N PHE A 393 8.66 -4.98 -1.32
CA PHE A 393 7.41 -5.51 -1.85
C PHE A 393 6.88 -4.55 -2.93
N GLY A 394 6.14 -5.06 -3.91
CA GLY A 394 5.65 -4.28 -5.05
C GLY A 394 4.87 -3.00 -4.68
N GLY A 395 4.08 -3.06 -3.61
CA GLY A 395 3.43 -1.88 -3.03
C GLY A 395 2.59 -1.11 -4.04
N ILE A 396 2.82 0.23 -4.12
CA ILE A 396 2.10 1.13 -5.02
C ILE A 396 2.24 0.75 -6.50
N TYR A 397 3.31 0.03 -6.90
CA TYR A 397 3.50 -0.42 -8.28
C TYR A 397 2.62 -1.61 -8.66
N LEU A 398 1.91 -2.25 -7.73
CA LEU A 398 0.98 -3.35 -8.00
C LEU A 398 -0.41 -2.79 -8.35
N PRO A 399 -0.86 -2.85 -9.63
CA PRO A 399 -2.11 -2.24 -10.07
C PRO A 399 -3.33 -2.80 -9.35
N HIS A 400 -3.36 -4.11 -9.09
CA HIS A 400 -4.48 -4.78 -8.43
C HIS A 400 -4.72 -4.25 -7.00
N LEU A 401 -3.66 -3.89 -6.26
CA LEU A 401 -3.79 -3.31 -4.92
C LEU A 401 -4.31 -1.87 -4.97
N ARG A 402 -3.82 -1.04 -5.93
CA ARG A 402 -4.35 0.31 -6.13
C ARG A 402 -5.82 0.27 -6.53
N ASN A 403 -6.16 -0.59 -7.50
CA ASN A 403 -7.52 -0.76 -7.97
C ASN A 403 -8.46 -1.23 -6.86
N ALA A 404 -8.02 -2.18 -6.02
CA ALA A 404 -8.79 -2.64 -4.87
C ALA A 404 -9.04 -1.50 -3.86
N THR A 405 -8.03 -0.68 -3.59
CA THR A 405 -8.18 0.49 -2.70
C THR A 405 -9.18 1.49 -3.26
N TYR A 406 -9.05 1.89 -4.53
CA TYR A 406 -10.03 2.79 -5.17
C TYR A 406 -11.42 2.19 -5.22
N ARG A 407 -11.56 0.90 -5.52
CA ARG A 407 -12.84 0.20 -5.48
C ARG A 407 -13.54 0.37 -4.13
N GLU A 408 -12.84 0.08 -3.05
CA GLU A 408 -13.39 0.19 -1.69
C GLU A 408 -13.78 1.64 -1.36
N LEU A 409 -12.99 2.63 -1.79
CA LEU A 409 -13.30 4.04 -1.61
C LEU A 409 -14.50 4.49 -2.46
N ILE A 410 -14.63 4.02 -3.70
CA ILE A 410 -15.78 4.32 -4.58
C ILE A 410 -17.07 3.71 -4.01
N VAL A 411 -17.01 2.47 -3.53
CA VAL A 411 -18.17 1.83 -2.87
C VAL A 411 -18.57 2.63 -1.62
N ALA A 412 -17.62 3.05 -0.80
CA ALA A 412 -17.91 3.89 0.35
C ALA A 412 -18.57 5.21 -0.06
N ASP A 413 -18.06 5.88 -1.11
CA ASP A 413 -18.67 7.10 -1.68
C ASP A 413 -20.11 6.87 -2.14
N ASN A 414 -20.36 5.80 -2.90
CA ASN A 414 -21.68 5.43 -3.38
C ASN A 414 -22.67 5.20 -2.23
N LEU A 415 -22.25 4.49 -1.18
CA LEU A 415 -23.07 4.22 -0.01
C LEU A 415 -23.38 5.51 0.79
N ILE A 416 -22.43 6.45 0.88
CA ILE A 416 -22.63 7.75 1.53
C ILE A 416 -23.67 8.58 0.74
N GLU A 417 -23.58 8.61 -0.59
CA GLU A 417 -24.58 9.31 -1.44
C GLU A 417 -25.98 8.70 -1.25
N GLN A 418 -26.08 7.38 -1.26
CA GLN A 418 -27.35 6.67 -1.02
C GLN A 418 -27.91 6.96 0.39
N ALA A 419 -27.03 6.91 1.41
CA ALA A 419 -27.42 7.20 2.80
C ALA A 419 -27.96 8.63 2.98
N ASN A 420 -27.45 9.59 2.21
CA ASN A 420 -27.92 10.95 2.16
C ASN A 420 -29.20 11.14 1.33
N GLY A 421 -29.79 10.05 0.80
CA GLY A 421 -31.05 10.05 0.05
C GLY A 421 -30.92 10.43 -1.42
N ARG A 422 -29.69 10.48 -1.99
CA ARG A 422 -29.51 10.69 -3.43
C ARG A 422 -29.99 9.44 -4.18
N SER A 423 -30.92 9.64 -5.13
CA SER A 423 -31.48 8.61 -6.00
C SER A 423 -31.86 9.20 -7.34
N GLY A 424 -31.95 8.34 -8.39
CA GLY A 424 -32.23 8.77 -9.75
C GLY A 424 -31.08 9.56 -10.38
N GLU A 425 -31.37 10.29 -11.43
CA GLU A 425 -30.39 11.11 -12.14
C GLU A 425 -30.10 12.43 -11.39
N TRP A 426 -28.86 12.72 -11.17
CA TRP A 426 -28.39 13.97 -10.55
C TRP A 426 -27.03 14.38 -11.10
N VAL A 427 -26.68 15.65 -10.91
CA VAL A 427 -25.34 16.17 -11.22
C VAL A 427 -24.97 17.24 -10.19
N ASP A 428 -23.69 17.25 -9.78
CA ASP A 428 -23.17 18.14 -8.75
C ASP A 428 -21.74 18.58 -9.03
N VAL A 429 -21.35 19.75 -8.54
CA VAL A 429 -20.00 20.28 -8.64
C VAL A 429 -19.57 20.84 -7.29
N THR A 430 -18.37 20.48 -6.88
CA THR A 430 -17.72 21.03 -5.69
C THR A 430 -16.30 21.48 -6.02
N THR A 431 -15.83 22.47 -5.27
CA THR A 431 -14.48 23.02 -5.41
C THR A 431 -13.89 23.10 -4.02
N GLU A 432 -12.86 22.32 -3.76
CA GLU A 432 -12.14 22.26 -2.50
C GLU A 432 -10.68 21.91 -2.77
N ASP A 433 -9.80 22.18 -1.83
CA ASP A 433 -8.43 21.67 -1.83
C ASP A 433 -8.46 20.17 -1.46
N TYR A 434 -8.62 19.30 -2.46
CA TYR A 434 -8.75 17.84 -2.27
C TYR A 434 -7.39 17.18 -2.02
N ASP A 435 -6.34 17.59 -2.72
CA ASP A 435 -5.01 16.95 -2.63
C ASP A 435 -4.06 17.60 -1.60
N LYS A 436 -4.55 18.64 -0.90
CA LYS A 436 -3.91 19.36 0.22
C LYS A 436 -2.63 20.10 -0.20
N ASP A 437 -2.67 20.73 -1.37
CA ASP A 437 -1.60 21.56 -1.89
C ASP A 437 -1.87 23.08 -1.80
N LEU A 438 -2.99 23.47 -1.18
CA LEU A 438 -3.52 24.83 -0.99
C LEU A 438 -4.13 25.45 -2.27
N PHE A 439 -4.26 24.70 -3.35
CA PHE A 439 -5.00 25.11 -4.54
C PHE A 439 -6.28 24.29 -4.67
N PRO A 440 -7.38 24.91 -5.12
CA PRO A 440 -8.63 24.17 -5.21
C PRO A 440 -8.69 23.30 -6.47
N GLU A 441 -9.07 22.05 -6.31
CA GLU A 441 -9.50 21.15 -7.36
C GLU A 441 -11.00 21.31 -7.65
N VAL A 442 -11.41 20.83 -8.82
CA VAL A 442 -12.81 20.79 -9.23
C VAL A 442 -13.26 19.34 -9.31
N ARG A 443 -14.29 18.99 -8.54
CA ARG A 443 -14.96 17.69 -8.60
C ARG A 443 -16.28 17.86 -9.34
N LEU A 444 -16.42 17.21 -10.51
CA LEU A 444 -17.69 17.02 -11.20
C LEU A 444 -18.22 15.62 -10.89
N ALA A 445 -19.48 15.51 -10.48
CA ALA A 445 -20.07 14.22 -10.13
C ALA A 445 -21.51 14.12 -10.63
N ASN A 446 -21.90 12.91 -11.05
CA ASN A 446 -23.27 12.55 -11.29
C ASN A 446 -23.58 11.15 -10.72
N ASP A 447 -24.73 10.61 -11.04
CA ASP A 447 -25.16 9.27 -10.64
C ASP A 447 -24.35 8.12 -11.28
N GLN A 448 -23.56 8.41 -12.33
CA GLN A 448 -22.77 7.41 -13.09
C GLN A 448 -21.28 7.49 -12.84
N MET A 449 -20.73 8.71 -12.68
CA MET A 449 -19.28 8.91 -12.57
C MET A 449 -18.89 10.10 -11.68
N VAL A 450 -17.61 10.11 -11.28
CA VAL A 450 -16.98 11.24 -10.60
C VAL A 450 -15.66 11.57 -11.31
N ALA A 451 -15.44 12.86 -11.60
CA ALA A 451 -14.24 13.33 -12.27
C ALA A 451 -13.59 14.45 -11.45
N TYR A 452 -12.30 14.32 -11.15
CA TYR A 452 -11.52 15.34 -10.42
C TYR A 452 -10.52 15.99 -11.34
N PHE A 453 -10.54 17.33 -11.36
CA PHE A 453 -9.62 18.16 -12.15
C PHE A 453 -8.74 18.99 -11.26
N ALA A 454 -7.47 19.12 -11.64
CA ALA A 454 -6.49 19.98 -10.96
C ALA A 454 -6.14 21.21 -11.82
N PRO A 455 -6.87 22.32 -11.69
CA PRO A 455 -6.57 23.53 -12.47
C PRO A 455 -5.15 24.04 -12.26
N ALA A 456 -4.62 23.97 -11.05
CA ALA A 456 -3.27 24.40 -10.72
C ALA A 456 -2.17 23.55 -11.36
N LYS A 457 -2.48 22.35 -11.87
CA LYS A 457 -1.54 21.38 -12.44
C LYS A 457 -1.93 21.04 -13.88
N GLY A 458 -1.81 22.01 -14.79
CA GLY A 458 -2.15 21.84 -16.21
C GLY A 458 -3.64 21.64 -16.50
N GLY A 459 -4.54 21.82 -15.51
CA GLY A 459 -5.96 21.51 -15.67
C GLY A 459 -6.20 20.05 -16.01
N MET A 460 -5.36 19.13 -15.55
CA MET A 460 -5.48 17.70 -15.82
C MET A 460 -6.69 17.08 -15.11
N LEU A 461 -7.25 16.03 -15.72
CA LEU A 461 -8.19 15.10 -15.09
C LEU A 461 -7.34 14.01 -14.42
N TYR A 462 -7.32 13.99 -13.08
CA TYR A 462 -6.41 13.08 -12.34
C TYR A 462 -7.09 11.88 -11.70
N GLU A 463 -8.45 11.90 -11.55
CA GLU A 463 -9.25 10.78 -11.08
C GLU A 463 -10.55 10.73 -11.88
N LEU A 464 -10.94 9.55 -12.33
CA LEU A 464 -12.19 9.30 -13.07
C LEU A 464 -12.82 7.99 -12.60
N ASP A 465 -13.75 8.11 -11.66
CA ASP A 465 -14.45 6.98 -11.06
C ASP A 465 -15.69 6.60 -11.88
N LEU A 466 -15.81 5.34 -12.18
CA LEU A 466 -17.05 4.71 -12.68
C LEU A 466 -17.78 4.09 -11.48
N ARG A 467 -18.96 4.62 -11.14
CA ARG A 467 -19.66 4.25 -9.91
C ARG A 467 -20.16 2.81 -9.90
N ASP A 468 -20.65 2.32 -11.03
CA ASP A 468 -21.20 0.97 -11.18
C ASP A 468 -20.13 -0.10 -11.45
N ALA A 469 -19.02 0.28 -12.10
CA ALA A 469 -17.86 -0.59 -12.27
C ALA A 469 -16.96 -0.59 -11.02
N GLU A 470 -17.21 0.32 -10.07
CA GLU A 470 -16.40 0.50 -8.86
C GLU A 470 -14.91 0.67 -9.19
N HIS A 471 -14.61 1.40 -10.26
CA HIS A 471 -13.27 1.47 -10.83
C HIS A 471 -12.84 2.90 -11.14
N ASN A 472 -11.58 3.24 -10.77
CA ASN A 472 -10.95 4.50 -11.16
C ASN A 472 -10.09 4.27 -12.41
N LEU A 473 -10.52 4.81 -13.55
CA LEU A 473 -9.77 4.72 -14.81
C LEU A 473 -8.44 5.48 -14.79
N LEU A 474 -8.20 6.33 -13.81
CA LEU A 474 -6.96 7.10 -13.64
C LEU A 474 -6.14 6.68 -12.40
N ALA A 475 -6.35 5.46 -11.91
CA ALA A 475 -5.45 4.84 -10.92
C ALA A 475 -4.09 4.49 -11.55
N THR A 476 -3.55 5.41 -12.32
CA THR A 476 -2.28 5.33 -13.05
C THR A 476 -1.09 5.59 -12.13
N ILE A 477 0.12 5.34 -12.61
CA ILE A 477 1.36 5.71 -11.94
C ILE A 477 2.36 6.25 -12.96
N GLN A 478 3.07 7.32 -12.60
CA GLN A 478 4.17 7.90 -13.37
C GLN A 478 5.41 7.00 -13.26
N ARG A 479 6.11 6.78 -14.37
CA ARG A 479 7.39 6.08 -14.38
C ARG A 479 8.48 7.01 -13.83
N ARG A 480 9.12 6.62 -12.74
CA ARG A 480 10.15 7.41 -12.08
C ARG A 480 11.40 6.56 -11.82
N PRO A 481 12.58 7.20 -11.64
CA PRO A 481 13.76 6.50 -11.17
C PRO A 481 13.49 5.87 -9.79
N GLU A 482 14.01 4.65 -9.60
CA GLU A 482 14.12 4.01 -8.32
C GLU A 482 15.58 3.60 -8.06
N GLU A 483 15.99 3.52 -6.80
CA GLU A 483 17.37 3.20 -6.45
C GLU A 483 17.79 1.84 -7.04
N TYR A 484 16.91 0.85 -6.96
CA TYR A 484 17.18 -0.49 -7.48
C TYR A 484 17.32 -0.55 -9.02
N HIS A 485 16.95 0.49 -9.77
CA HIS A 485 17.21 0.56 -11.21
C HIS A 485 18.71 0.55 -11.53
N ALA A 486 19.57 0.97 -10.58
CA ALA A 486 21.00 0.81 -10.71
C ALA A 486 21.44 -0.67 -10.75
N LYS A 487 20.76 -1.53 -9.97
CA LYS A 487 20.97 -2.98 -9.99
C LYS A 487 20.46 -3.58 -11.32
N VAL A 488 19.29 -3.13 -11.78
CA VAL A 488 18.71 -3.59 -13.07
C VAL A 488 19.66 -3.27 -14.23
N ARG A 489 20.26 -2.07 -14.27
CA ARG A 489 21.24 -1.68 -15.33
C ARG A 489 22.51 -2.52 -15.32
N LYS A 490 22.94 -3.02 -14.16
CA LYS A 490 24.13 -3.87 -14.03
C LYS A 490 23.90 -5.31 -14.54
N GLY A 491 22.64 -5.68 -14.75
CA GLY A 491 22.24 -7.03 -15.19
C GLY A 491 22.26 -8.07 -14.09
N ALA A 492 21.80 -9.28 -14.41
CA ALA A 492 21.66 -10.36 -13.47
C ALA A 492 23.03 -10.85 -12.95
N CYS A 493 23.22 -10.77 -11.63
CA CYS A 493 24.16 -11.62 -10.92
C CYS A 493 23.33 -12.59 -10.09
N ASP A 494 23.16 -13.81 -10.56
CA ASP A 494 22.39 -14.83 -9.86
C ASP A 494 23.08 -15.25 -8.57
N ASN A 495 22.57 -14.80 -7.45
CA ASN A 495 22.81 -15.40 -6.13
C ASN A 495 21.58 -16.21 -5.72
N THR A 496 21.38 -17.36 -6.37
CA THR A 496 20.11 -18.11 -6.31
C THR A 496 20.04 -19.22 -5.25
N ASP A 497 21.15 -19.61 -4.61
CA ASP A 497 21.22 -20.90 -3.91
C ASP A 497 21.02 -20.86 -2.39
N SER A 498 20.85 -19.72 -1.74
CA SER A 498 20.65 -19.68 -0.29
C SER A 498 19.33 -19.03 0.12
N ALA A 499 18.69 -19.52 1.19
CA ALA A 499 17.63 -18.79 1.88
C ALA A 499 18.24 -17.52 2.48
N ALA A 500 17.83 -16.37 2.00
CA ALA A 500 18.31 -15.07 2.45
C ALA A 500 17.12 -14.11 2.59
N SER A 501 17.30 -13.02 3.33
CA SER A 501 16.31 -11.97 3.43
C SER A 501 15.98 -11.41 2.04
N ILE A 502 14.72 -11.07 1.80
CA ILE A 502 14.27 -10.40 0.54
C ILE A 502 14.99 -9.06 0.31
N HIS A 503 15.53 -8.45 1.37
CA HIS A 503 16.28 -7.20 1.28
C HIS A 503 17.65 -7.36 0.60
N ASP A 504 18.22 -8.57 0.63
CA ASP A 504 19.59 -8.85 0.16
C ASP A 504 19.61 -9.55 -1.21
N ARG A 505 18.44 -9.90 -1.76
CA ARG A 505 18.34 -10.68 -3.00
C ARG A 505 18.20 -9.80 -4.24
N VAL A 506 18.88 -10.21 -5.31
CA VAL A 506 18.74 -9.67 -6.67
C VAL A 506 18.27 -10.81 -7.58
N VAL A 507 16.99 -10.85 -7.89
CA VAL A 507 16.37 -11.86 -8.76
C VAL A 507 15.64 -11.14 -9.90
N PHE A 508 15.76 -11.67 -11.12
CA PHE A 508 15.07 -11.17 -12.29
C PHE A 508 14.01 -12.20 -12.72
N LYS A 509 12.75 -11.82 -12.73
CA LYS A 509 11.67 -12.69 -13.22
C LYS A 509 11.68 -12.84 -14.73
N GLN A 510 12.30 -11.88 -15.44
CA GLN A 510 12.43 -11.88 -16.89
C GLN A 510 13.71 -11.18 -17.32
N SER A 511 14.24 -11.52 -18.50
CA SER A 511 15.42 -10.86 -19.10
C SER A 511 15.05 -9.56 -19.83
N GLY A 512 16.01 -8.67 -20.02
CA GLY A 512 15.85 -7.48 -20.86
C GLY A 512 15.21 -6.30 -20.14
N LEU A 513 15.04 -6.35 -18.82
CA LEU A 513 14.44 -5.27 -18.02
C LEU A 513 15.23 -3.95 -18.12
N GLU A 514 16.53 -4.03 -18.32
CA GLU A 514 17.40 -2.86 -18.49
C GLU A 514 17.02 -2.00 -19.71
N ASN A 515 16.39 -2.60 -20.73
CA ASN A 515 15.91 -1.93 -21.93
C ASN A 515 14.50 -1.35 -21.78
N CYS A 516 13.80 -1.69 -20.69
CA CYS A 516 12.44 -1.24 -20.39
C CYS A 516 12.42 -0.02 -19.46
N LEU A 517 13.59 0.47 -19.01
CA LEU A 517 13.68 1.62 -18.14
C LEU A 517 13.36 2.90 -18.91
N ALA A 518 12.22 3.49 -18.64
CA ALA A 518 11.77 4.78 -19.13
C ALA A 518 11.26 5.65 -17.97
N TYR A 519 11.41 6.97 -18.08
CA TYR A 519 11.01 7.91 -17.05
C TYR A 519 10.16 9.04 -17.65
N ASP A 520 9.13 9.44 -16.92
CA ASP A 520 8.17 10.43 -17.35
C ASP A 520 8.49 11.80 -16.74
N ALA A 521 8.47 12.84 -17.57
CA ALA A 521 8.62 14.21 -17.09
C ALA A 521 7.35 14.73 -16.38
N PHE A 522 6.18 14.17 -16.71
CA PHE A 522 4.87 14.57 -16.22
C PHE A 522 4.10 13.35 -15.68
N PRO A 523 3.06 13.55 -14.81
CA PRO A 523 2.15 12.50 -14.39
C PRO A 523 1.45 11.86 -15.60
N ARG A 524 1.15 10.55 -15.52
CA ARG A 524 0.34 9.84 -16.51
C ARG A 524 -1.14 9.98 -16.19
N LYS A 525 -1.69 11.17 -16.45
CA LYS A 525 -3.10 11.52 -16.22
C LYS A 525 -3.80 11.83 -17.55
N SER A 526 -5.05 12.28 -17.53
CA SER A 526 -5.79 12.61 -18.75
C SER A 526 -5.98 14.11 -18.91
N LEU A 527 -6.23 14.55 -20.14
CA LEU A 527 -6.30 15.96 -20.54
C LEU A 527 -5.00 16.72 -20.28
N MET A 528 -3.87 16.05 -20.50
CA MET A 528 -2.54 16.65 -20.48
C MET A 528 -2.26 17.25 -21.86
N ASP A 529 -1.92 18.53 -21.91
CA ASP A 529 -1.82 19.31 -23.14
C ASP A 529 -0.36 19.46 -23.56
N HIS A 530 0.00 18.87 -24.69
CA HIS A 530 1.36 18.82 -25.20
C HIS A 530 1.52 19.62 -26.50
N PHE A 531 2.61 20.38 -26.60
CA PHE A 531 3.11 20.93 -27.86
C PHE A 531 4.44 20.26 -28.17
N TYR A 532 4.42 19.32 -29.10
CA TYR A 532 5.58 18.49 -29.41
C TYR A 532 6.53 19.17 -30.36
N ASP A 533 7.78 18.75 -30.34
CA ASP A 533 8.80 19.13 -31.34
C ASP A 533 8.49 18.52 -32.70
N ASP A 534 9.08 19.11 -33.77
CA ASP A 534 8.92 18.58 -35.11
C ASP A 534 9.52 17.18 -35.24
N GLY A 535 8.81 16.27 -35.92
CA GLY A 535 9.28 14.93 -36.21
C GLY A 535 9.24 13.97 -35.00
N VAL A 536 8.64 14.36 -33.88
CA VAL A 536 8.47 13.47 -32.74
C VAL A 536 7.63 12.21 -33.13
N SER A 537 8.07 11.04 -32.67
CA SER A 537 7.40 9.77 -32.94
C SER A 537 6.68 9.23 -31.69
N VAL A 538 5.73 8.30 -31.90
CA VAL A 538 5.09 7.58 -30.79
C VAL A 538 6.12 6.90 -29.87
N THR A 539 7.23 6.42 -30.42
CA THR A 539 8.30 5.79 -29.64
C THR A 539 9.02 6.79 -28.75
N ASP A 540 9.23 8.04 -29.20
CA ASP A 540 9.85 9.07 -28.38
C ASP A 540 8.96 9.46 -27.20
N VAL A 541 7.65 9.55 -27.42
CA VAL A 541 6.67 9.83 -26.36
C VAL A 541 6.58 8.65 -25.38
N ARG A 542 6.48 7.41 -25.90
CA ARG A 542 6.46 6.20 -25.07
C ARG A 542 7.69 6.11 -24.17
N ASP A 543 8.86 6.39 -24.70
CA ASP A 543 10.13 6.21 -23.99
C ASP A 543 10.53 7.44 -23.14
N GLY A 544 9.66 8.48 -23.08
CA GLY A 544 9.92 9.70 -22.30
C GLY A 544 11.00 10.60 -22.89
N ARG A 545 11.28 10.50 -24.20
CA ARG A 545 12.30 11.28 -24.94
C ARG A 545 11.71 12.44 -25.73
N ALA A 546 10.39 12.53 -25.84
CA ALA A 546 9.75 13.63 -26.55
C ALA A 546 10.04 14.97 -25.89
N ILE A 547 10.38 15.96 -26.72
CA ILE A 547 10.66 17.32 -26.24
C ILE A 547 9.34 18.09 -26.21
N GLU A 548 8.99 18.59 -25.03
CA GLU A 548 7.86 19.51 -24.83
C GLU A 548 8.29 20.94 -25.24
N ARG A 549 7.49 21.58 -26.10
CA ARG A 549 7.69 22.95 -26.58
C ARG A 549 6.66 23.93 -26.04
N GLY A 550 5.71 23.44 -25.24
CA GLY A 550 4.68 24.22 -24.57
C GLY A 550 4.88 24.30 -23.05
N ASP A 551 4.18 25.24 -22.43
CA ASP A 551 4.13 25.38 -20.97
C ASP A 551 2.71 25.09 -20.40
N PHE A 552 1.89 24.34 -21.17
CA PHE A 552 0.49 24.05 -20.82
C PHE A 552 0.31 22.78 -20.01
N THR A 553 1.25 21.84 -20.09
CA THR A 553 1.14 20.50 -19.49
C THR A 553 1.06 20.52 -17.97
N ALA A 554 1.79 21.41 -17.30
CA ALA A 554 1.92 21.39 -15.84
C ALA A 554 1.56 22.72 -15.14
N LEU A 555 1.48 23.83 -15.86
CA LEU A 555 1.30 25.15 -15.25
C LEU A 555 -0.19 25.50 -15.06
N PRO A 556 -0.52 26.43 -14.13
CA PRO A 556 -1.89 26.69 -13.72
C PRO A 556 -2.82 27.22 -14.81
N PHE A 557 -4.06 26.79 -14.78
CA PHE A 557 -5.19 27.33 -15.55
C PHE A 557 -6.19 28.02 -14.62
N ASP A 558 -6.78 29.12 -15.08
CA ASP A 558 -7.91 29.74 -14.44
C ASP A 558 -9.19 28.94 -14.71
N ALA A 559 -9.88 28.48 -13.67
CA ALA A 559 -11.09 27.69 -13.77
C ALA A 559 -12.36 28.51 -13.56
N LYS A 560 -13.39 28.29 -14.38
CA LYS A 560 -14.73 28.88 -14.24
C LYS A 560 -15.77 27.77 -14.32
N LEU A 561 -16.72 27.79 -13.39
CA LEU A 561 -17.79 26.81 -13.31
C LEU A 561 -19.10 27.38 -13.86
N ARG A 562 -19.83 26.54 -14.58
CA ARG A 562 -21.21 26.83 -14.98
C ARG A 562 -22.11 25.67 -14.56
N ARG A 563 -23.19 25.98 -13.90
CA ARG A 563 -24.20 25.00 -13.48
C ARG A 563 -25.55 25.40 -14.04
N THR A 564 -26.22 24.44 -14.69
CA THR A 564 -27.63 24.54 -15.10
C THR A 564 -28.35 23.28 -14.63
N THR A 565 -29.68 23.25 -14.80
CA THR A 565 -30.48 22.06 -14.53
C THR A 565 -29.98 20.91 -15.41
N GLY A 566 -29.55 19.82 -14.80
CA GLY A 566 -29.13 18.59 -15.50
C GLY A 566 -27.75 18.62 -16.14
N LYS A 567 -26.96 19.71 -16.02
CA LYS A 567 -25.57 19.72 -16.48
C LYS A 567 -24.68 20.69 -15.73
N ILE A 568 -23.42 20.33 -15.65
CA ILE A 568 -22.33 21.15 -15.11
C ILE A 568 -21.19 21.23 -16.10
N GLN A 569 -20.46 22.33 -16.07
CA GLN A 569 -19.29 22.54 -16.91
C GLN A 569 -18.18 23.22 -16.11
N VAL A 570 -16.95 22.73 -16.29
CA VAL A 570 -15.74 23.45 -15.96
C VAL A 570 -15.07 23.96 -17.23
N GLN A 571 -14.76 25.25 -17.28
CA GLN A 571 -13.95 25.87 -18.30
C GLN A 571 -12.62 26.28 -17.67
N MET A 572 -11.52 25.79 -18.24
CA MET A 572 -10.17 26.11 -17.80
C MET A 572 -9.42 26.83 -18.90
N GLN A 573 -8.77 27.96 -18.57
CA GLN A 573 -8.09 28.80 -19.54
C GLN A 573 -6.71 29.19 -19.01
N ARG A 574 -5.71 29.16 -19.89
CA ARG A 574 -4.37 29.61 -19.63
C ARG A 574 -3.82 30.44 -20.79
N GLN A 575 -3.17 31.55 -20.47
CA GLN A 575 -2.25 32.25 -21.34
C GLN A 575 -0.85 31.70 -21.09
N GLY A 576 -0.23 31.13 -22.11
CA GLY A 576 1.06 30.47 -22.03
C GLY A 576 1.84 30.63 -23.32
N ASN A 577 2.88 29.81 -23.50
CA ASN A 577 3.73 29.85 -24.68
C ASN A 577 3.90 28.44 -25.27
N ALA A 578 3.93 28.38 -26.60
CA ALA A 578 4.44 27.21 -27.32
C ALA A 578 5.41 27.69 -28.42
N TRP A 579 6.59 27.07 -28.48
CA TRP A 579 7.67 27.50 -29.38
C TRP A 579 8.05 28.99 -29.22
N GLY A 580 7.91 29.56 -28.02
CA GLY A 580 8.11 30.96 -27.73
C GLY A 580 7.03 31.91 -28.25
N VAL A 581 5.93 31.36 -28.80
CA VAL A 581 4.76 32.11 -29.26
C VAL A 581 3.74 32.18 -28.15
N PRO A 582 3.26 33.36 -27.74
CA PRO A 582 2.18 33.47 -26.74
C PRO A 582 0.86 33.00 -27.34
N LEU A 583 0.24 32.04 -26.67
CA LEU A 583 -1.05 31.42 -27.03
C LEU A 583 -2.00 31.45 -25.84
N THR A 584 -3.29 31.41 -26.13
CA THR A 584 -4.32 31.15 -25.12
C THR A 584 -4.96 29.81 -25.38
N LEU A 585 -4.81 28.86 -24.45
CA LEU A 585 -5.48 27.56 -24.50
C LEU A 585 -6.69 27.59 -23.57
N THR A 586 -7.85 27.23 -24.11
CA THR A 586 -9.09 27.07 -23.35
C THR A 586 -9.61 25.66 -23.55
N LYS A 587 -9.89 24.96 -22.43
CA LYS A 587 -10.56 23.65 -22.43
C LYS A 587 -11.83 23.70 -21.58
N GLY A 588 -12.90 23.12 -22.10
CA GLY A 588 -14.20 23.03 -21.44
C GLY A 588 -14.63 21.57 -21.31
N ILE A 589 -15.02 21.15 -20.12
CA ILE A 589 -15.52 19.80 -19.87
C ILE A 589 -16.94 19.89 -19.32
N THR A 590 -17.88 19.17 -19.95
CA THR A 590 -19.30 19.15 -19.56
C THR A 590 -19.70 17.74 -19.15
N LEU A 591 -20.39 17.64 -18.00
CA LEU A 591 -21.01 16.41 -17.48
C LEU A 591 -22.51 16.63 -17.31
N PHE A 592 -23.31 15.68 -17.81
CA PHE A 592 -24.78 15.68 -17.69
C PHE A 592 -25.24 14.67 -16.62
N SER A 593 -26.42 14.93 -16.02
CA SER A 593 -27.12 13.94 -15.19
C SER A 593 -27.42 12.68 -16.00
N GLY A 594 -27.27 11.50 -15.39
CA GLY A 594 -27.54 10.22 -16.06
C GLY A 594 -26.53 9.81 -17.13
N SER A 595 -25.58 10.67 -17.49
CA SER A 595 -24.64 10.44 -18.59
C SER A 595 -23.35 9.71 -18.10
N ARG A 596 -22.83 8.85 -18.96
CA ARG A 596 -21.50 8.24 -18.87
C ARG A 596 -20.55 8.83 -19.90
N ALA A 597 -20.73 10.09 -20.24
CA ALA A 597 -19.90 10.80 -21.22
C ALA A 597 -19.37 12.10 -20.64
N LEU A 598 -18.14 12.44 -20.99
CA LEU A 598 -17.55 13.77 -20.85
C LEU A 598 -17.51 14.41 -22.23
N GLU A 599 -18.26 15.53 -22.40
CA GLU A 599 -18.07 16.38 -23.58
C GLU A 599 -16.89 17.31 -23.35
N ILE A 600 -15.93 17.30 -24.24
CA ILE A 600 -14.65 18.00 -24.12
C ILE A 600 -14.46 18.93 -25.29
N THR A 601 -14.15 20.20 -25.03
CA THR A 601 -13.89 21.19 -26.06
C THR A 601 -12.54 21.86 -25.84
N TYR A 602 -11.80 22.09 -26.91
CA TYR A 602 -10.54 22.83 -26.92
C TYR A 602 -10.59 23.98 -27.90
N VAL A 603 -10.02 25.11 -27.49
CA VAL A 603 -9.79 26.29 -28.35
C VAL A 603 -8.41 26.82 -28.08
N ILE A 604 -7.65 27.03 -29.16
CA ILE A 604 -6.34 27.70 -29.12
C ILE A 604 -6.50 29.03 -29.88
N ASP A 605 -6.21 30.14 -29.20
CA ASP A 605 -6.24 31.50 -29.74
C ASP A 605 -4.80 32.07 -29.82
N GLY A 606 -4.56 32.95 -30.74
CA GLY A 606 -3.26 33.64 -30.90
C GLY A 606 -2.29 32.93 -31.86
N LEU A 607 -2.76 31.99 -32.65
CA LEU A 607 -1.96 31.25 -33.63
C LEU A 607 -1.51 32.21 -34.77
N PRO A 608 -0.19 32.41 -35.02
CA PRO A 608 0.29 33.27 -36.07
C PRO A 608 0.00 32.70 -37.47
N PRO A 609 -0.28 33.56 -38.47
CA PRO A 609 -0.44 33.09 -39.84
C PRO A 609 0.80 32.35 -40.36
N GLY A 610 0.57 31.20 -40.99
CA GLY A 610 1.61 30.38 -41.61
C GLY A 610 2.44 29.51 -40.66
N MET A 611 2.31 29.65 -39.36
CA MET A 611 2.92 28.73 -38.40
C MET A 611 2.04 27.47 -38.18
N VAL A 612 2.73 26.37 -37.98
CA VAL A 612 2.12 25.08 -37.68
C VAL A 612 2.64 24.60 -36.33
N PHE A 613 1.76 24.12 -35.49
CA PHE A 613 2.13 23.56 -34.16
C PHE A 613 1.67 22.11 -34.10
N HIS A 614 2.50 21.24 -33.56
CA HIS A 614 2.11 19.86 -33.29
C HIS A 614 1.52 19.80 -31.87
N PHE A 615 0.20 19.73 -31.78
CA PHE A 615 -0.55 19.70 -30.51
C PHE A 615 -1.13 18.31 -30.26
N GLY A 616 -0.95 17.78 -29.05
CA GLY A 616 -1.50 16.50 -28.61
C GLY A 616 -2.19 16.60 -27.25
N ILE A 617 -3.22 15.79 -27.06
CA ILE A 617 -3.94 15.68 -25.80
C ILE A 617 -3.76 14.26 -25.27
N GLU A 618 -3.10 14.10 -24.12
CA GLU A 618 -2.85 12.79 -23.55
C GLU A 618 -4.03 12.32 -22.71
N PHE A 619 -4.44 11.06 -22.93
CA PHE A 619 -5.36 10.31 -22.12
C PHE A 619 -4.68 9.05 -21.60
N ASN A 620 -4.97 8.66 -20.37
CA ASN A 620 -4.50 7.41 -19.78
C ASN A 620 -5.65 6.63 -19.17
N PHE A 621 -5.57 5.29 -19.24
CA PHE A 621 -6.60 4.39 -18.72
C PHE A 621 -5.95 3.25 -17.95
N ALA A 622 -6.16 3.22 -16.63
CA ALA A 622 -5.67 2.18 -15.74
C ALA A 622 -6.65 1.00 -15.63
N GLY A 623 -6.15 -0.14 -15.20
CA GLY A 623 -6.95 -1.34 -15.00
C GLY A 623 -7.32 -2.09 -16.28
N LEU A 624 -6.80 -1.67 -17.42
CA LEU A 624 -6.96 -2.29 -18.72
C LEU A 624 -5.66 -3.00 -19.12
N PRO A 625 -5.37 -4.21 -18.59
CA PRO A 625 -4.09 -4.86 -18.82
C PRO A 625 -3.85 -5.21 -20.29
N SER A 626 -2.58 -5.18 -20.69
CA SER A 626 -2.19 -5.46 -22.06
C SER A 626 -1.99 -6.96 -22.33
N GLY A 627 -2.05 -7.35 -23.60
CA GLY A 627 -1.61 -8.68 -24.07
C GLY A 627 -2.62 -9.81 -23.98
N ALA A 628 -3.84 -9.57 -23.49
CA ALA A 628 -4.90 -10.57 -23.50
C ALA A 628 -5.87 -10.34 -24.69
N ASP A 629 -6.43 -11.45 -25.23
CA ASP A 629 -7.31 -11.40 -26.40
C ASP A 629 -8.66 -10.70 -26.16
N ASP A 630 -9.07 -10.62 -24.92
CA ASP A 630 -10.31 -9.98 -24.47
C ASP A 630 -10.15 -8.47 -24.18
N ARG A 631 -8.94 -7.90 -24.48
CA ARG A 631 -8.60 -6.49 -24.25
C ARG A 631 -7.92 -5.91 -25.48
N TYR A 632 -8.64 -5.05 -26.21
CA TYR A 632 -8.19 -4.61 -27.51
C TYR A 632 -8.71 -3.23 -27.91
N PHE A 633 -7.99 -2.60 -28.85
CA PHE A 633 -8.45 -1.41 -29.58
C PHE A 633 -9.32 -1.81 -30.76
N TYR A 634 -10.28 -0.95 -31.13
CA TYR A 634 -11.10 -1.14 -32.33
C TYR A 634 -11.49 0.21 -32.97
N ASP A 635 -11.75 0.18 -34.29
CA ASP A 635 -12.16 1.34 -35.06
C ASP A 635 -13.70 1.54 -35.08
N ALA A 636 -14.17 2.62 -35.76
CA ALA A 636 -15.60 2.92 -35.89
C ALA A 636 -16.41 1.82 -36.58
N ALA A 637 -15.78 0.94 -37.37
CA ALA A 637 -16.42 -0.22 -37.99
C ALA A 637 -16.40 -1.48 -37.10
N GLY A 638 -15.87 -1.38 -35.86
CA GLY A 638 -15.72 -2.50 -34.93
C GLY A 638 -14.58 -3.45 -35.27
N ARG A 639 -13.67 -3.10 -36.19
CA ARG A 639 -12.50 -3.94 -36.53
C ARG A 639 -11.44 -3.79 -35.46
N ARG A 640 -10.89 -4.91 -34.98
CA ARG A 640 -9.79 -4.92 -34.03
C ARG A 640 -8.52 -4.30 -34.64
N LEU A 641 -7.89 -3.41 -33.90
CA LEU A 641 -6.66 -2.72 -34.28
C LEU A 641 -5.41 -3.29 -33.57
N GLY A 642 -5.59 -4.18 -32.59
CA GLY A 642 -4.55 -4.81 -31.81
C GLY A 642 -4.90 -4.86 -30.32
N HIS A 643 -4.08 -5.54 -29.51
CA HIS A 643 -4.20 -5.58 -28.07
C HIS A 643 -3.92 -4.20 -27.45
N LEU A 644 -4.39 -3.95 -26.23
CA LEU A 644 -4.15 -2.69 -25.52
C LEU A 644 -2.65 -2.42 -25.24
N GLY A 645 -1.81 -3.44 -25.30
CA GLY A 645 -0.33 -3.31 -25.24
C GLY A 645 0.34 -2.96 -26.56
N THR A 646 -0.41 -2.74 -27.65
CA THR A 646 0.17 -2.47 -28.97
C THR A 646 0.59 -1.00 -29.08
N VAL A 647 1.84 -0.76 -29.51
CA VAL A 647 2.31 0.57 -29.90
C VAL A 647 1.84 0.85 -31.30
N GLN A 648 1.02 1.89 -31.48
CA GLN A 648 0.43 2.24 -32.77
C GLN A 648 0.58 3.74 -33.08
N SER A 649 0.73 4.04 -34.37
CA SER A 649 0.55 5.38 -34.95
C SER A 649 -0.48 5.27 -36.06
N ILE A 650 -1.64 5.85 -35.85
CA ILE A 650 -2.76 5.91 -36.81
C ILE A 650 -2.77 7.32 -37.35
N ASP A 651 -2.63 7.48 -38.67
CA ASP A 651 -2.37 8.81 -39.27
C ASP A 651 -3.64 9.68 -39.37
N ASP A 652 -4.82 9.08 -39.50
CA ASP A 652 -6.03 9.82 -39.79
C ASP A 652 -7.28 9.08 -39.24
N THR A 653 -7.73 9.52 -38.05
CA THR A 653 -8.94 8.97 -37.42
C THR A 653 -9.71 10.03 -36.63
N ASP A 654 -10.99 9.81 -36.44
CA ASP A 654 -11.89 10.58 -35.59
C ASP A 654 -12.57 9.70 -34.51
N TYR A 655 -12.15 8.43 -34.41
CA TYR A 655 -12.69 7.46 -33.48
C TYR A 655 -11.61 6.47 -33.00
N LEU A 656 -11.68 6.13 -31.74
CA LEU A 656 -11.00 4.96 -31.15
C LEU A 656 -11.86 4.35 -30.04
N GLY A 657 -12.03 3.03 -30.08
CA GLY A 657 -12.59 2.26 -28.98
C GLY A 657 -11.53 1.45 -28.26
N LEU A 658 -11.64 1.36 -26.95
CA LEU A 658 -10.87 0.47 -26.07
C LEU A 658 -11.85 -0.39 -25.29
N ILE A 659 -11.71 -1.69 -25.35
CA ILE A 659 -12.54 -2.62 -24.60
C ILE A 659 -11.73 -3.50 -23.67
N ASP A 660 -12.19 -3.65 -22.44
CA ASP A 660 -11.77 -4.68 -21.49
C ASP A 660 -13.01 -5.52 -21.15
N GLN A 661 -13.12 -6.70 -21.76
CA GLN A 661 -14.24 -7.61 -21.52
C GLN A 661 -14.20 -8.23 -20.12
N TRP A 662 -13.03 -8.31 -19.50
CA TRP A 662 -12.88 -8.80 -18.14
C TRP A 662 -13.53 -7.86 -17.13
N LEU A 663 -13.24 -6.57 -17.22
CA LEU A 663 -13.87 -5.53 -16.39
C LEU A 663 -15.27 -5.17 -16.88
N GLY A 664 -15.64 -5.50 -18.12
CA GLY A 664 -16.88 -5.07 -18.76
C GLY A 664 -16.86 -3.58 -19.14
N VAL A 665 -15.68 -2.97 -19.24
CA VAL A 665 -15.53 -1.54 -19.54
C VAL A 665 -15.21 -1.36 -21.02
N ASN A 666 -15.91 -0.42 -21.64
CA ASN A 666 -15.67 0.02 -23.01
C ASN A 666 -15.58 1.55 -23.05
N VAL A 667 -14.42 2.06 -23.43
CA VAL A 667 -14.12 3.49 -23.59
C VAL A 667 -14.13 3.84 -25.06
N GLN A 668 -14.90 4.84 -25.44
CA GLN A 668 -14.98 5.34 -26.82
C GLN A 668 -14.59 6.82 -26.83
N TRP A 669 -13.56 7.13 -27.61
CA TRP A 669 -13.15 8.48 -27.91
C TRP A 669 -13.60 8.85 -29.31
N THR A 670 -14.26 10.00 -29.49
CA THR A 670 -14.63 10.56 -30.77
C THR A 670 -14.24 12.03 -30.88
N ALA A 671 -14.00 12.52 -32.09
CA ALA A 671 -13.68 13.92 -32.32
C ALA A 671 -14.39 14.44 -33.60
N ASN A 672 -14.72 15.74 -33.60
CA ASN A 672 -15.28 16.41 -34.77
C ASN A 672 -14.22 16.78 -35.81
N ARG A 673 -12.92 16.54 -35.51
CA ARG A 673 -11.79 16.70 -36.43
C ARG A 673 -10.96 15.42 -36.44
N ARG A 674 -10.59 14.96 -37.61
CA ARG A 674 -9.66 13.85 -37.77
C ARG A 674 -8.28 14.23 -37.22
N SER A 675 -7.61 13.27 -36.61
CA SER A 675 -6.32 13.44 -35.95
C SER A 675 -5.37 12.31 -36.31
N GLY A 676 -4.09 12.51 -36.14
CA GLY A 676 -3.20 11.43 -35.82
C GLY A 676 -3.52 10.88 -34.43
N LEU A 677 -3.23 9.61 -34.21
CA LEU A 677 -3.50 9.00 -32.91
C LEU A 677 -2.41 8.01 -32.54
N TRP A 678 -1.78 8.22 -31.39
CA TRP A 678 -0.79 7.33 -30.82
C TRP A 678 -1.36 6.51 -29.68
N THR A 679 -0.99 5.22 -29.62
CA THR A 679 -1.30 4.35 -28.47
C THR A 679 -0.07 3.60 -28.04
N PHE A 680 0.10 3.41 -26.73
CA PHE A 680 1.15 2.58 -26.15
C PHE A 680 0.85 2.18 -24.71
N PRO A 681 1.41 1.05 -24.22
CA PRO A 681 1.33 0.69 -22.82
C PRO A 681 2.31 1.53 -22.00
N VAL A 682 1.92 1.92 -20.80
CA VAL A 682 2.80 2.47 -19.78
C VAL A 682 3.18 1.34 -18.84
N GLU A 683 4.47 1.03 -18.76
CA GLU A 683 4.99 -0.09 -17.99
C GLU A 683 6.15 0.37 -17.09
N THR A 684 6.24 -0.19 -15.89
CA THR A 684 7.30 0.11 -14.93
C THR A 684 8.14 -1.14 -14.65
N VAL A 685 9.45 -0.96 -14.56
CA VAL A 685 10.32 -1.98 -13.98
C VAL A 685 10.25 -1.84 -12.46
N SER A 686 9.68 -2.82 -11.78
CA SER A 686 9.40 -2.74 -10.35
C SER A 686 10.03 -3.90 -9.59
N GLN A 687 10.41 -3.66 -8.35
CA GLN A 687 10.79 -4.71 -7.41
C GLN A 687 9.54 -5.25 -6.71
N SER A 688 9.40 -6.56 -6.70
CA SER A 688 8.38 -7.26 -5.92
C SER A 688 9.05 -8.37 -5.08
N GLU A 689 8.27 -9.04 -4.25
CA GLU A 689 8.75 -10.13 -3.38
C GLU A 689 9.51 -11.23 -4.15
N GLY A 690 9.06 -11.52 -5.37
CA GLY A 690 9.71 -12.51 -6.25
C GLY A 690 10.86 -11.98 -7.11
N GLY A 691 11.22 -10.69 -7.01
CA GLY A 691 12.29 -10.05 -7.81
C GLY A 691 11.83 -8.93 -8.73
N PHE A 692 12.70 -8.53 -9.66
CA PHE A 692 12.42 -7.47 -10.62
C PHE A 692 11.54 -7.97 -11.77
N GLU A 693 10.53 -7.17 -12.12
CA GLU A 693 9.56 -7.49 -13.17
C GLU A 693 9.06 -6.24 -13.89
N LEU A 694 8.59 -6.42 -15.11
CA LEU A 694 7.89 -5.39 -15.86
C LEU A 694 6.40 -5.44 -15.53
N VAL A 695 5.86 -4.33 -15.01
CA VAL A 695 4.46 -4.23 -14.58
C VAL A 695 3.72 -3.24 -15.45
N HIS A 696 2.64 -3.70 -16.10
CA HIS A 696 1.74 -2.84 -16.85
C HIS A 696 0.96 -1.93 -15.91
N GLN A 697 0.97 -0.61 -16.17
CA GLN A 697 0.33 0.39 -15.32
C GLN A 697 -0.92 1.01 -15.93
N SER A 698 -0.87 1.33 -17.21
CA SER A 698 -1.97 1.97 -17.94
C SER A 698 -1.79 1.87 -19.45
N VAL A 699 -2.86 2.20 -20.17
CA VAL A 699 -2.85 2.41 -21.61
C VAL A 699 -2.88 3.90 -21.87
N CYS A 700 -1.92 4.41 -22.64
CA CYS A 700 -1.86 5.80 -23.09
C CYS A 700 -2.43 5.94 -24.49
N VAL A 701 -3.25 6.96 -24.68
CA VAL A 701 -3.87 7.33 -25.97
C VAL A 701 -3.67 8.82 -26.20
N ILE A 702 -3.10 9.20 -27.33
CA ILE A 702 -2.83 10.60 -27.65
C ILE A 702 -3.35 10.94 -29.04
N PRO A 703 -4.56 11.51 -29.17
CA PRO A 703 -4.92 12.22 -30.38
C PRO A 703 -4.06 13.47 -30.54
N HIS A 704 -3.58 13.70 -31.79
CA HIS A 704 -2.69 14.81 -32.06
C HIS A 704 -2.95 15.42 -33.44
N TRP A 705 -2.67 16.72 -33.59
CA TRP A 705 -2.97 17.51 -34.77
C TRP A 705 -1.82 18.43 -35.16
N GLU A 706 -1.66 18.64 -36.45
CA GLU A 706 -1.00 19.86 -36.97
C GLU A 706 -1.98 21.03 -36.89
N VAL A 707 -1.76 21.89 -35.90
CA VAL A 707 -2.65 23.03 -35.62
C VAL A 707 -2.20 24.26 -36.42
N ARG A 708 -3.14 24.84 -37.18
CA ARG A 708 -3.00 26.09 -37.89
C ARG A 708 -4.14 27.03 -37.56
N GLY A 709 -3.85 28.31 -37.32
CA GLY A 709 -4.89 29.31 -37.09
C GLY A 709 -5.73 29.58 -38.36
N ASP A 710 -7.03 29.76 -38.16
CA ASP A 710 -7.92 30.36 -39.15
C ASP A 710 -7.61 31.85 -39.35
N ALA A 711 -8.43 32.58 -40.11
CA ALA A 711 -8.28 34.00 -40.38
C ALA A 711 -8.28 34.86 -39.08
N ALA A 712 -8.82 34.38 -38.00
CA ALA A 712 -8.80 35.02 -36.67
C ALA A 712 -7.66 34.52 -35.77
N GLY A 713 -6.77 33.65 -36.27
CA GLY A 713 -5.68 33.04 -35.48
C GLY A 713 -6.21 32.00 -34.48
N ARG A 714 -7.35 31.35 -34.79
CA ARG A 714 -8.01 30.41 -33.89
C ARG A 714 -8.05 29.00 -34.46
N TRP A 715 -7.93 28.00 -33.59
CA TRP A 715 -8.17 26.60 -33.87
C TRP A 715 -9.01 25.99 -32.73
N GLY A 716 -9.84 24.97 -33.05
CA GLY A 716 -10.59 24.28 -32.02
C GLY A 716 -11.01 22.87 -32.40
N VAL A 717 -11.28 22.05 -31.42
CA VAL A 717 -11.79 20.68 -31.54
C VAL A 717 -12.79 20.38 -30.41
N ALA A 718 -13.82 19.61 -30.74
CA ALA A 718 -14.76 19.02 -29.79
C ALA A 718 -14.60 17.49 -29.82
N MET A 719 -14.62 16.90 -28.66
CA MET A 719 -14.44 15.45 -28.45
C MET A 719 -15.46 14.95 -27.44
N ASP A 720 -15.83 13.69 -27.57
CA ASP A 720 -16.63 12.97 -26.57
C ASP A 720 -15.82 11.78 -26.06
N LEU A 721 -15.77 11.63 -24.76
CA LEU A 721 -15.27 10.44 -24.08
C LEU A 721 -16.46 9.72 -23.47
N VAL A 722 -16.94 8.67 -24.13
CA VAL A 722 -18.09 7.87 -23.72
C VAL A 722 -17.59 6.58 -23.08
N ILE A 723 -18.08 6.27 -21.88
CA ILE A 723 -17.67 5.08 -21.16
C ILE A 723 -18.90 4.24 -20.87
N THR A 724 -18.94 3.02 -21.38
CA THR A 724 -20.01 2.07 -21.10
C THR A 724 -19.50 0.93 -20.24
N HIS A 725 -20.33 0.45 -19.35
CA HIS A 725 -20.05 -0.71 -18.51
C HIS A 725 -21.17 -1.73 -18.72
N GLU A 726 -20.77 -2.94 -19.08
CA GLU A 726 -21.65 -4.11 -19.12
C GLU A 726 -21.18 -5.09 -18.03
N HIS A 727 -22.03 -6.06 -17.66
CA HIS A 727 -21.62 -7.09 -16.72
C HIS A 727 -20.33 -7.76 -17.19
N SER A 728 -19.30 -7.64 -16.36
CA SER A 728 -17.96 -8.17 -16.63
C SER A 728 -17.97 -9.69 -16.79
N LEU A 729 -16.99 -10.26 -17.48
CA LEU A 729 -16.79 -11.71 -17.53
C LEU A 729 -16.61 -12.29 -16.11
N ALA A 730 -15.94 -11.54 -15.22
CA ALA A 730 -15.78 -11.89 -13.82
C ALA A 730 -17.13 -11.97 -13.09
N GLU A 731 -18.02 -10.99 -13.29
CA GLU A 731 -19.37 -11.02 -12.73
C GLU A 731 -20.22 -12.14 -13.31
N ARG A 732 -20.14 -12.38 -14.62
CA ARG A 732 -20.86 -13.49 -15.29
C ARG A 732 -20.40 -14.85 -14.75
N GLN A 733 -19.13 -15.04 -14.48
CA GLN A 733 -18.61 -16.27 -13.89
C GLN A 733 -19.05 -16.41 -12.42
N THR A 734 -19.09 -15.31 -11.67
CA THR A 734 -19.60 -15.29 -10.28
C THR A 734 -21.10 -15.54 -10.25
N TYR A 735 -21.89 -14.95 -11.17
CA TYR A 735 -23.32 -15.23 -11.31
C TYR A 735 -23.58 -16.67 -11.75
N GLY A 736 -22.77 -17.23 -12.63
CA GLY A 736 -22.87 -18.63 -13.04
C GLY A 736 -22.62 -19.59 -11.88
N ARG A 737 -21.66 -19.32 -11.01
CA ARG A 737 -21.41 -20.06 -9.77
C ARG A 737 -22.53 -19.86 -8.75
N LEU A 738 -23.01 -18.62 -8.54
CA LEU A 738 -24.14 -18.33 -7.64
C LEU A 738 -25.46 -19.01 -8.08
N ILE A 739 -25.68 -19.23 -9.38
CA ILE A 739 -26.83 -19.98 -9.90
C ILE A 739 -26.63 -21.48 -9.64
N GLN A 740 -25.42 -22.00 -9.76
CA GLN A 740 -25.11 -23.39 -9.41
C GLN A 740 -25.15 -23.62 -7.90
N ASP A 741 -24.69 -22.66 -7.10
CA ASP A 741 -24.68 -22.73 -5.61
C ASP A 741 -26.05 -22.43 -4.98
N ARG A 742 -26.98 -21.74 -5.67
CA ARG A 742 -28.38 -21.58 -5.21
C ARG A 742 -29.18 -22.88 -5.22
N GLN A 743 -28.66 -23.94 -5.82
CA GLN A 743 -29.15 -25.31 -5.61
C GLN A 743 -28.53 -25.98 -4.37
N GLY A 744 -27.62 -25.33 -3.63
CA GLY A 744 -27.00 -25.78 -2.39
C GLY A 744 -26.16 -24.70 -1.73
N GLN A 745 -26.73 -23.92 -0.84
CA GLN A 745 -26.12 -23.00 0.15
C GLN A 745 -25.25 -21.82 -0.39
N SER A 746 -25.64 -20.60 0.04
CA SER A 746 -25.01 -19.32 -0.24
C SER A 746 -23.63 -19.16 0.39
N TYR A 747 -22.59 -18.81 -0.37
CA TYR A 747 -21.42 -18.07 0.11
C TYR A 747 -20.76 -17.28 -1.06
N PHE A 748 -20.13 -16.15 -0.72
CA PHE A 748 -19.55 -15.16 -1.62
C PHE A 748 -18.49 -15.75 -2.57
N GLY A 749 -18.64 -15.51 -3.87
CA GLY A 749 -17.76 -16.00 -4.91
C GLY A 749 -16.45 -15.21 -5.05
N GLN A 750 -15.39 -15.93 -5.36
CA GLN A 750 -14.03 -15.47 -5.57
C GLN A 750 -13.81 -14.88 -6.98
N PRO A 751 -12.93 -13.88 -7.18
CA PRO A 751 -12.45 -13.50 -8.50
C PRO A 751 -11.48 -14.56 -9.03
N ALA A 752 -11.61 -14.89 -10.31
CA ALA A 752 -10.77 -15.88 -10.97
C ALA A 752 -9.36 -15.34 -11.26
N ALA A 753 -8.38 -16.24 -11.15
CA ALA A 753 -6.97 -16.00 -11.34
C ALA A 753 -6.59 -15.51 -12.76
N PHE A 754 -5.58 -14.65 -12.82
CA PHE A 754 -4.76 -14.39 -14.00
C PHE A 754 -3.56 -15.33 -14.06
#